data_71faa704b62f4bc12703956e03c80a2c
#
_entry.id   71faa704b62f4bc12703956e03c80a2c
#
_cell.length_a   1.000
_cell.length_b   1.000
_cell.length_c   1.000
_cell.angle_alpha   90.00
_cell.angle_beta   90.00
_cell.angle_gamma   90.00
#
_symmetry.space_group_name_H-M   'P 1'
#
loop_
_entity.id
_entity.type
_entity.pdbx_description
1 polymer ?
#
loop_
_entity_poly.entity_id
_entity_poly.type
_entity_poly.pdbx_seq_one_letter_code
_entity_poly.pdbx_strand_id
1 'polypeptide(L)'
;MTRMNPLRDLHRFGVSVWYDFVSRGLISSGELKRLIDEDGVRGVTSNPTIFEKAIGGSSDYDEAIRRHARPGQAPLDLFVALAAEDIAAACDLFRPLYEESKAGDGFVSLEVPPNLAHDAEATVAEAKRLWALLARPNLLVKVPGTAEGVRAFEDLTAEGISVNVTLLFSVERYAAIAEAYLKGLERRAAAGKDLSRVSSVASFFVSRVDTAIDAVLEKRPEPEAKELLGKAAIANAKIAYQHGKKVFSSTRFAALAAKGARPQRLLWASTGTKNPLYRDTLYVEELIGPDTVNTMPPATVDAYRDHGAGRPSLEENVDEARAQWDALPKFGVDLKAVMNKLEDDGVKSFAKSFETLMGELAAKRALLEAENAAVDAGLAELEQKRFAERLWAKDASVWKSDADSQKLIKHALGWLAAPDASAAGLGVVRSFADEIQAEGFRHVVVLGMGGSSLCVETMSLVLPLAAGRPRLHVLDSTHPDNVKALEAQLDLERSLFIVASKSGSTMEPNCYMDYFWDLVSRRPGAKPGRQFVAITDPGTSLEKLSRERQFRKTFLNPNDVGGRFSALTMFGVVPATLGGADVTGLLSRARAAAKACSAATPTRDNPGLRLGAALGRHAKDGRDKLNLVLDPRLEAFGLWVEQLIAESTGKEGRGILPVVGEPLGAPSAYGRDRLFVRISLKGHHDADVDKKLAALESAGHPIVRLELEDALDLGAQFFVWEIAVAAAGYFLGIDPFNQPDVQAAKDRTNELLSGLVGGALPAEKAQFRAGGLAAFADDALVSALKTDGSQDRPLRDVLSAHLGRVAPGDYVCLLAFLAETDENRRALEDARRFVRSRTTAPVTVSWGPRYLHSTGQLYKGGPRSGVFLFLGDSEKTKLPVPTKPFTFGTLIRAQIRGDAAATLAAGRRVLRLDLGERPADAVRAVANALADNTAAAAK
;
A
#
# COMPACT_ATOMS: atom_id res chain seq x y z
N MET A 1 -28.95 -15.08 -25.37
CA MET A 1 -28.43 -16.31 -24.77
C MET A 1 -27.07 -15.93 -24.18
N THR A 2 -26.92 -15.97 -22.89
CA THR A 2 -25.61 -15.79 -22.22
C THR A 2 -24.69 -16.90 -22.74
N ARG A 3 -23.57 -16.54 -23.35
CA ARG A 3 -22.56 -17.50 -23.83
C ARG A 3 -22.13 -18.34 -22.63
N MET A 4 -22.30 -19.63 -22.70
CA MET A 4 -21.95 -20.55 -21.62
C MET A 4 -20.44 -20.52 -21.43
N ASN A 5 -19.97 -20.47 -20.19
CA ASN A 5 -18.53 -20.41 -19.88
C ASN A 5 -17.82 -21.66 -20.45
N PRO A 6 -16.87 -21.53 -21.40
CA PRO A 6 -16.20 -22.65 -22.04
C PRO A 6 -15.49 -23.59 -21.06
N LEU A 7 -14.97 -23.08 -19.93
CA LEU A 7 -14.34 -23.89 -18.89
C LEU A 7 -15.34 -24.88 -18.25
N ARG A 8 -16.58 -24.43 -17.98
CA ARG A 8 -17.65 -25.30 -17.47
C ARG A 8 -18.11 -26.35 -18.48
N ASP A 9 -18.01 -26.04 -19.77
CA ASP A 9 -18.38 -26.96 -20.82
C ASP A 9 -17.46 -28.19 -20.86
N LEU A 10 -16.19 -28.06 -20.45
CA LEU A 10 -15.24 -29.18 -20.37
C LEU A 10 -15.76 -30.32 -19.46
N HIS A 11 -16.50 -29.97 -18.40
CA HIS A 11 -17.08 -31.00 -17.52
C HIS A 11 -18.05 -31.95 -18.21
N ARG A 12 -18.73 -31.53 -19.29
CA ARG A 12 -19.62 -32.36 -20.08
C ARG A 12 -18.88 -33.47 -20.83
N PHE A 13 -17.59 -33.22 -21.10
CA PHE A 13 -16.73 -34.22 -21.73
C PHE A 13 -15.95 -35.03 -20.68
N GLY A 14 -16.26 -34.87 -19.39
CA GLY A 14 -15.62 -35.62 -18.31
C GLY A 14 -14.24 -35.14 -17.91
N VAL A 15 -13.88 -33.89 -18.30
CA VAL A 15 -12.63 -33.25 -17.89
C VAL A 15 -12.85 -32.46 -16.61
N SER A 16 -12.01 -32.68 -15.60
CA SER A 16 -11.94 -31.87 -14.40
C SER A 16 -10.92 -30.74 -14.60
N VAL A 17 -11.37 -29.49 -14.52
CA VAL A 17 -10.50 -28.30 -14.67
C VAL A 17 -9.89 -27.95 -13.34
N TRP A 18 -8.56 -27.97 -13.27
CA TRP A 18 -7.81 -27.52 -12.09
C TRP A 18 -6.99 -26.27 -12.41
N TYR A 19 -6.65 -25.52 -11.38
CA TYR A 19 -5.88 -24.27 -11.48
C TYR A 19 -4.43 -24.49 -11.04
N ASP A 20 -3.47 -24.23 -11.93
CA ASP A 20 -2.05 -24.44 -11.66
C ASP A 20 -1.42 -23.18 -11.04
N PHE A 21 -2.02 -22.73 -9.95
CA PHE A 21 -1.52 -21.61 -9.16
C PHE A 21 -2.19 -21.59 -7.78
N VAL A 22 -1.43 -21.22 -6.75
CA VAL A 22 -1.93 -20.92 -5.42
C VAL A 22 -1.07 -19.84 -4.78
N SER A 23 -1.73 -18.90 -4.11
CA SER A 23 -1.08 -17.90 -3.28
C SER A 23 -2.05 -17.44 -2.20
N ARG A 24 -1.51 -16.86 -1.15
CA ARG A 24 -2.31 -16.26 -0.08
C ARG A 24 -3.24 -15.18 -0.61
N GLY A 25 -2.74 -14.29 -1.49
CA GLY A 25 -3.55 -13.25 -2.12
C GLY A 25 -4.71 -13.79 -2.93
N LEU A 26 -4.50 -14.88 -3.70
CA LEU A 26 -5.58 -15.53 -4.47
C LEU A 26 -6.72 -16.04 -3.56
N ILE A 27 -6.36 -16.54 -2.36
CA ILE A 27 -7.34 -17.08 -1.41
C ILE A 27 -8.04 -15.94 -0.65
N SER A 28 -7.27 -15.00 -0.12
CA SER A 28 -7.79 -13.92 0.73
C SER A 28 -8.64 -12.89 -0.03
N SER A 29 -8.36 -12.66 -1.31
CA SER A 29 -9.17 -11.79 -2.17
C SER A 29 -10.54 -12.38 -2.55
N GLY A 30 -10.77 -13.69 -2.29
CA GLY A 30 -11.95 -14.39 -2.74
C GLY A 30 -11.91 -14.86 -4.21
N GLU A 31 -10.84 -14.57 -4.94
CA GLU A 31 -10.69 -14.92 -6.35
C GLU A 31 -10.71 -16.45 -6.57
N LEU A 32 -10.06 -17.23 -5.68
CA LEU A 32 -10.14 -18.68 -5.77
C LEU A 32 -11.58 -19.18 -5.64
N LYS A 33 -12.36 -18.58 -4.74
CA LYS A 33 -13.78 -18.93 -4.60
C LYS A 33 -14.57 -18.55 -5.85
N ARG A 34 -14.30 -17.41 -6.45
CA ARG A 34 -14.91 -17.00 -7.73
C ARG A 34 -14.60 -18.00 -8.84
N LEU A 35 -13.36 -18.45 -8.98
CA LEU A 35 -12.97 -19.47 -9.96
C LEU A 35 -13.71 -20.78 -9.75
N ILE A 36 -13.97 -21.19 -8.52
CA ILE A 36 -14.78 -22.38 -8.19
C ILE A 36 -16.24 -22.16 -8.60
N ASP A 37 -16.83 -21.05 -8.18
CA ASP A 37 -18.27 -20.81 -8.33
C ASP A 37 -18.66 -20.44 -9.76
N GLU A 38 -17.86 -19.62 -10.46
CA GLU A 38 -18.19 -19.08 -11.79
C GLU A 38 -17.55 -19.86 -12.94
N ASP A 39 -16.28 -20.25 -12.79
CA ASP A 39 -15.52 -20.91 -13.85
C ASP A 39 -15.55 -22.44 -13.73
N GLY A 40 -16.06 -22.96 -12.60
CA GLY A 40 -16.16 -24.40 -12.38
C GLY A 40 -14.80 -25.07 -12.15
N VAL A 41 -13.81 -24.36 -11.59
CA VAL A 41 -12.55 -24.96 -11.19
C VAL A 41 -12.78 -25.97 -10.08
N ARG A 42 -12.15 -27.16 -10.21
CA ARG A 42 -12.42 -28.33 -9.35
C ARG A 42 -11.24 -28.80 -8.54
N GLY A 43 -10.11 -28.12 -8.64
CA GLY A 43 -8.91 -28.43 -7.85
C GLY A 43 -7.79 -27.46 -8.12
N VAL A 44 -6.70 -27.60 -7.36
CA VAL A 44 -5.51 -26.74 -7.43
C VAL A 44 -4.26 -27.58 -7.39
N THR A 45 -3.29 -27.23 -8.23
CA THR A 45 -1.91 -27.75 -8.14
C THR A 45 -0.96 -26.67 -7.68
N SER A 46 0.04 -27.07 -6.90
CA SER A 46 1.18 -26.26 -6.52
C SER A 46 2.50 -26.93 -6.91
N ASN A 47 3.55 -26.15 -6.98
CA ASN A 47 4.92 -26.63 -7.20
C ASN A 47 5.92 -25.59 -6.64
N PRO A 48 7.21 -25.89 -6.52
CA PRO A 48 8.20 -24.97 -5.99
C PRO A 48 8.26 -23.62 -6.70
N THR A 49 8.12 -23.58 -8.02
CA THR A 49 8.14 -22.34 -8.81
C THR A 49 6.92 -21.44 -8.54
N ILE A 50 5.76 -22.02 -8.23
CA ILE A 50 4.57 -21.28 -7.83
C ILE A 50 4.81 -20.59 -6.50
N PHE A 51 5.33 -21.30 -5.51
CA PHE A 51 5.62 -20.72 -4.20
C PHE A 51 6.79 -19.71 -4.23
N GLU A 52 7.82 -19.93 -5.06
CA GLU A 52 8.89 -18.97 -5.30
C GLU A 52 8.29 -17.61 -5.73
N LYS A 53 7.43 -17.61 -6.74
CA LYS A 53 6.76 -16.40 -7.23
C LYS A 53 5.78 -15.80 -6.23
N ALA A 54 5.06 -16.62 -5.48
CA ALA A 54 4.05 -16.18 -4.53
C ALA A 54 4.68 -15.55 -3.29
N ILE A 55 5.72 -16.15 -2.72
CA ILE A 55 6.35 -15.71 -1.47
C ILE A 55 7.43 -14.66 -1.73
N GLY A 56 8.31 -14.88 -2.71
CA GLY A 56 9.42 -13.96 -3.02
C GLY A 56 8.95 -12.63 -3.62
N GLY A 57 7.89 -12.65 -4.43
CA GLY A 57 7.39 -11.48 -5.16
C GLY A 57 6.29 -10.66 -4.46
N SER A 58 5.85 -11.02 -3.25
CA SER A 58 4.68 -10.43 -2.59
C SER A 58 4.93 -10.15 -1.11
N SER A 59 4.24 -9.15 -0.56
CA SER A 59 4.19 -8.87 0.89
C SER A 59 3.11 -9.67 1.63
N ASP A 60 2.30 -10.45 0.93
CA ASP A 60 1.17 -11.21 1.51
C ASP A 60 1.59 -12.20 2.61
N TYR A 61 2.88 -12.55 2.62
CA TYR A 61 3.43 -13.51 3.58
C TYR A 61 4.16 -12.88 4.76
N ASP A 62 4.38 -11.55 4.76
CA ASP A 62 5.22 -10.88 5.75
C ASP A 62 4.71 -11.05 7.18
N GLU A 63 3.41 -10.87 7.38
CA GLU A 63 2.79 -11.06 8.69
C GLU A 63 2.87 -12.52 9.15
N ALA A 64 2.64 -13.46 8.25
CA ALA A 64 2.77 -14.87 8.57
C ALA A 64 4.24 -15.27 8.84
N ILE A 65 5.20 -14.68 8.11
CA ILE A 65 6.63 -14.85 8.41
C ILE A 65 6.92 -14.34 9.82
N ARG A 66 6.46 -13.11 10.17
CA ARG A 66 6.65 -12.57 11.53
C ARG A 66 6.03 -13.47 12.61
N ARG A 67 4.87 -14.07 12.33
CA ARG A 67 4.16 -14.97 13.27
C ARG A 67 4.83 -16.33 13.43
N HIS A 68 5.34 -16.90 12.36
CA HIS A 68 5.91 -18.25 12.35
C HIS A 68 7.42 -18.31 12.54
N ALA A 69 8.16 -17.23 12.21
CA ALA A 69 9.60 -17.21 12.36
C ALA A 69 10.02 -17.40 13.83
N ARG A 70 11.01 -18.25 14.03
CA ARG A 70 11.63 -18.50 15.33
C ARG A 70 13.14 -18.38 15.20
N PRO A 71 13.86 -17.89 16.22
CA PRO A 71 15.32 -17.85 16.21
C PRO A 71 15.91 -19.25 15.92
N GLY A 72 16.80 -19.33 14.93
CA GLY A 72 17.46 -20.57 14.55
C GLY A 72 16.62 -21.57 13.74
N GLN A 73 15.38 -21.26 13.42
CA GLN A 73 14.51 -22.13 12.59
C GLN A 73 15.07 -22.28 11.18
N ALA A 74 15.04 -23.51 10.64
CA ALA A 74 15.43 -23.73 9.25
C ALA A 74 14.44 -23.05 8.28
N PRO A 75 14.89 -22.49 7.13
CA PRO A 75 14.00 -21.90 6.13
C PRO A 75 12.91 -22.88 5.64
N LEU A 76 13.24 -24.18 5.56
CA LEU A 76 12.30 -25.24 5.19
C LEU A 76 11.11 -25.32 6.16
N ASP A 77 11.35 -25.27 7.48
CA ASP A 77 10.27 -25.35 8.46
C ASP A 77 9.35 -24.13 8.40
N LEU A 78 9.94 -22.97 8.14
CA LEU A 78 9.16 -21.75 7.92
C LEU A 78 8.33 -21.85 6.63
N PHE A 79 8.93 -22.30 5.53
CA PHE A 79 8.22 -22.54 4.27
C PHE A 79 7.04 -23.49 4.47
N VAL A 80 7.26 -24.63 5.12
CA VAL A 80 6.21 -25.63 5.36
C VAL A 80 5.06 -25.04 6.17
N ALA A 81 5.35 -24.21 7.18
CA ALA A 81 4.31 -23.56 7.96
C ALA A 81 3.45 -22.60 7.10
N LEU A 82 4.09 -21.80 6.23
CA LEU A 82 3.39 -20.88 5.34
C LEU A 82 2.57 -21.61 4.28
N ALA A 83 3.17 -22.59 3.61
CA ALA A 83 2.51 -23.38 2.58
C ALA A 83 1.33 -24.20 3.17
N ALA A 84 1.48 -24.74 4.38
CA ALA A 84 0.42 -25.50 5.05
C ALA A 84 -0.82 -24.63 5.34
N GLU A 85 -0.65 -23.36 5.74
CA GLU A 85 -1.78 -22.45 5.92
C GLU A 85 -2.56 -22.24 4.62
N ASP A 86 -1.86 -21.95 3.53
CA ASP A 86 -2.49 -21.66 2.24
C ASP A 86 -3.16 -22.90 1.63
N ILE A 87 -2.47 -24.05 1.70
CA ILE A 87 -3.00 -25.31 1.20
C ILE A 87 -4.20 -25.78 2.03
N ALA A 88 -4.17 -25.62 3.36
CA ALA A 88 -5.31 -25.95 4.20
C ALA A 88 -6.52 -25.05 3.87
N ALA A 89 -6.31 -23.76 3.71
CA ALA A 89 -7.36 -22.81 3.33
C ALA A 89 -7.95 -23.15 1.95
N ALA A 90 -7.11 -23.48 0.97
CA ALA A 90 -7.56 -23.94 -0.34
C ALA A 90 -8.34 -25.25 -0.23
N CYS A 91 -7.86 -26.23 0.54
CA CYS A 91 -8.59 -27.47 0.81
C CYS A 91 -9.98 -27.20 1.40
N ASP A 92 -10.09 -26.27 2.33
CA ASP A 92 -11.35 -25.91 2.98
C ASP A 92 -12.35 -25.28 1.99
N LEU A 93 -11.87 -24.44 1.04
CA LEU A 93 -12.69 -23.90 -0.04
C LEU A 93 -13.22 -24.99 -0.99
N PHE A 94 -12.41 -25.99 -1.30
CA PHE A 94 -12.81 -27.11 -2.17
C PHE A 94 -13.55 -28.25 -1.42
N ARG A 95 -13.64 -28.18 -0.10
CA ARG A 95 -14.26 -29.21 0.71
C ARG A 95 -15.71 -29.53 0.34
N PRO A 96 -16.59 -28.55 0.09
CA PRO A 96 -17.96 -28.84 -0.35
C PRO A 96 -18.00 -29.67 -1.64
N LEU A 97 -17.17 -29.32 -2.63
CA LEU A 97 -17.08 -30.06 -3.89
C LEU A 97 -16.54 -31.48 -3.69
N TYR A 98 -15.58 -31.67 -2.80
CA TYR A 98 -15.04 -32.99 -2.46
C TYR A 98 -16.10 -33.90 -1.85
N GLU A 99 -16.91 -33.37 -0.95
CA GLU A 99 -17.99 -34.18 -0.32
C GLU A 99 -19.14 -34.45 -1.31
N GLU A 100 -19.55 -33.45 -2.11
CA GLU A 100 -20.58 -33.60 -3.15
C GLU A 100 -20.19 -34.65 -4.19
N SER A 101 -18.94 -34.60 -4.65
CA SER A 101 -18.37 -35.56 -5.61
C SER A 101 -18.03 -36.92 -4.97
N LYS A 102 -18.29 -37.09 -3.67
CA LYS A 102 -17.94 -38.30 -2.89
C LYS A 102 -16.47 -38.66 -3.03
N ALA A 103 -15.59 -37.70 -2.86
CA ALA A 103 -14.13 -37.77 -3.05
C ALA A 103 -13.70 -38.08 -4.51
N GLY A 104 -14.53 -37.71 -5.48
CA GLY A 104 -14.18 -37.79 -6.91
C GLY A 104 -13.42 -36.58 -7.42
N ASP A 105 -13.56 -35.40 -6.75
CA ASP A 105 -12.93 -34.15 -7.16
C ASP A 105 -12.76 -33.22 -5.95
N GLY A 106 -12.37 -31.96 -6.14
CA GLY A 106 -12.17 -30.99 -5.06
C GLY A 106 -10.83 -31.13 -4.36
N PHE A 107 -9.79 -31.53 -5.09
CA PHE A 107 -8.46 -31.79 -4.54
C PHE A 107 -7.53 -30.58 -4.63
N VAL A 108 -6.60 -30.49 -3.66
CA VAL A 108 -5.50 -29.55 -3.64
C VAL A 108 -4.18 -30.32 -3.45
N SER A 109 -3.15 -30.00 -4.24
CA SER A 109 -1.87 -30.71 -4.19
C SER A 109 -0.78 -29.88 -3.50
N LEU A 110 0.02 -30.51 -2.62
CA LEU A 110 1.26 -29.96 -2.05
C LEU A 110 2.42 -30.93 -2.34
N GLU A 111 3.49 -30.41 -2.93
CA GLU A 111 4.65 -31.20 -3.33
C GLU A 111 5.67 -31.37 -2.20
N VAL A 112 6.23 -32.56 -2.06
CA VAL A 112 7.39 -32.80 -1.19
C VAL A 112 8.62 -32.01 -1.70
N PRO A 113 9.59 -31.64 -0.85
CA PRO A 113 10.80 -30.96 -1.29
C PRO A 113 11.50 -31.72 -2.43
N PRO A 114 11.87 -31.06 -3.54
CA PRO A 114 12.39 -31.73 -4.75
C PRO A 114 13.76 -32.40 -4.57
N ASN A 115 14.51 -32.03 -3.54
CA ASN A 115 15.74 -32.73 -3.16
C ASN A 115 15.55 -34.18 -2.68
N LEU A 116 14.31 -34.58 -2.40
CA LEU A 116 13.96 -35.95 -2.02
C LEU A 116 13.61 -36.84 -3.22
N ALA A 117 13.62 -36.31 -4.45
CA ALA A 117 13.18 -37.00 -5.67
C ALA A 117 13.87 -38.34 -5.93
N HIS A 118 15.07 -38.55 -5.44
CA HIS A 118 15.88 -39.77 -5.60
C HIS A 118 16.06 -40.54 -4.29
N ASP A 119 15.24 -40.27 -3.26
CA ASP A 119 15.23 -40.97 -1.97
C ASP A 119 13.79 -41.40 -1.63
N ALA A 120 13.53 -42.72 -1.81
CA ALA A 120 12.18 -43.24 -1.60
C ALA A 120 11.76 -43.18 -0.13
N GLU A 121 12.66 -43.51 0.80
CA GLU A 121 12.33 -43.53 2.24
C GLU A 121 12.07 -42.13 2.78
N ALA A 122 12.94 -41.17 2.45
CA ALA A 122 12.77 -39.77 2.84
C ALA A 122 11.50 -39.18 2.22
N THR A 123 11.18 -39.50 0.96
CA THR A 123 9.95 -39.10 0.29
C THR A 123 8.70 -39.62 1.03
N VAL A 124 8.68 -40.89 1.43
CA VAL A 124 7.58 -41.50 2.21
C VAL A 124 7.44 -40.80 3.56
N ALA A 125 8.56 -40.59 4.27
CA ALA A 125 8.56 -39.96 5.58
C ALA A 125 7.99 -38.53 5.51
N GLU A 126 8.46 -37.73 4.56
CA GLU A 126 8.02 -36.36 4.39
C GLU A 126 6.54 -36.26 3.92
N ALA A 127 6.13 -37.12 2.98
CA ALA A 127 4.76 -37.19 2.55
C ALA A 127 3.80 -37.51 3.70
N LYS A 128 4.16 -38.45 4.58
CA LYS A 128 3.40 -38.78 5.79
C LYS A 128 3.35 -37.58 6.76
N ARG A 129 4.45 -36.88 6.92
CA ARG A 129 4.53 -35.67 7.75
C ARG A 129 3.59 -34.58 7.25
N LEU A 130 3.61 -34.26 5.95
CA LEU A 130 2.75 -33.26 5.32
C LEU A 130 1.26 -33.66 5.40
N TRP A 131 0.96 -34.94 5.15
CA TRP A 131 -0.40 -35.48 5.26
C TRP A 131 -0.97 -35.33 6.67
N ALA A 132 -0.18 -35.68 7.68
CA ALA A 132 -0.57 -35.54 9.08
C ALA A 132 -0.68 -34.06 9.52
N LEU A 133 0.21 -33.20 9.07
CA LEU A 133 0.23 -31.78 9.39
C LEU A 133 -1.01 -31.06 8.87
N LEU A 134 -1.39 -31.30 7.61
CA LEU A 134 -2.52 -30.64 6.98
C LEU A 134 -3.87 -31.22 7.41
N ALA A 135 -3.91 -32.54 7.65
CA ALA A 135 -5.12 -33.26 8.11
C ALA A 135 -6.38 -32.91 7.30
N ARG A 136 -6.26 -32.84 5.97
CA ARG A 136 -7.37 -32.55 5.05
C ARG A 136 -7.58 -33.73 4.11
N PRO A 137 -8.79 -34.33 4.04
CA PRO A 137 -9.05 -35.53 3.24
C PRO A 137 -8.97 -35.30 1.72
N ASN A 138 -9.06 -34.06 1.28
CA ASN A 138 -8.94 -33.65 -0.11
C ASN A 138 -7.53 -33.10 -0.46
N LEU A 139 -6.54 -33.38 0.38
CA LEU A 139 -5.13 -33.16 0.04
C LEU A 139 -4.66 -34.29 -0.89
N LEU A 140 -3.84 -33.95 -1.88
CA LEU A 140 -2.97 -34.88 -2.59
C LEU A 140 -1.53 -34.51 -2.29
N VAL A 141 -0.76 -35.40 -1.66
CA VAL A 141 0.68 -35.17 -1.53
C VAL A 141 1.31 -35.40 -2.89
N LYS A 142 2.05 -34.40 -3.41
CA LYS A 142 2.64 -34.49 -4.74
C LYS A 142 4.06 -35.05 -4.64
N VAL A 143 4.35 -36.09 -5.45
CA VAL A 143 5.58 -36.86 -5.41
C VAL A 143 6.16 -36.99 -6.83
N PRO A 144 7.47 -36.76 -7.04
CA PRO A 144 8.10 -36.95 -8.35
C PRO A 144 7.99 -38.38 -8.87
N GLY A 145 7.75 -38.56 -10.16
CA GLY A 145 7.65 -39.90 -10.79
C GLY A 145 9.01 -40.54 -11.17
N THR A 146 10.06 -40.30 -10.40
CA THR A 146 11.36 -40.95 -10.56
C THR A 146 11.28 -42.46 -10.23
N ALA A 147 12.34 -43.21 -10.45
CA ALA A 147 12.40 -44.63 -10.09
C ALA A 147 12.17 -44.85 -8.58
N GLU A 148 12.71 -43.96 -7.75
CA GLU A 148 12.55 -43.96 -6.28
C GLU A 148 11.12 -43.50 -5.93
N GLY A 149 10.59 -42.49 -6.65
CA GLY A 149 9.22 -42.02 -6.46
C GLY A 149 8.16 -43.07 -6.77
N VAL A 150 8.39 -43.98 -7.75
CA VAL A 150 7.50 -45.11 -8.01
C VAL A 150 7.39 -46.02 -6.77
N ARG A 151 8.49 -46.31 -6.10
CA ARG A 151 8.51 -47.13 -4.87
C ARG A 151 7.78 -46.39 -3.73
N ALA A 152 8.13 -45.13 -3.53
CA ALA A 152 7.50 -44.30 -2.51
C ALA A 152 5.97 -44.22 -2.72
N PHE A 153 5.51 -44.08 -3.98
CA PHE A 153 4.10 -44.03 -4.33
C PHE A 153 3.34 -45.32 -3.99
N GLU A 154 3.92 -46.52 -4.25
CA GLU A 154 3.32 -47.76 -3.87
C GLU A 154 3.11 -47.84 -2.35
N ASP A 155 4.13 -47.47 -1.55
CA ASP A 155 4.03 -47.50 -0.09
C ASP A 155 3.01 -46.52 0.45
N LEU A 156 2.98 -45.27 -0.05
CA LEU A 156 2.01 -44.24 0.33
C LEU A 156 0.57 -44.68 0.02
N THR A 157 0.33 -45.28 -1.14
CA THR A 157 -0.96 -45.84 -1.53
C THR A 157 -1.39 -46.94 -0.57
N ALA A 158 -0.49 -47.87 -0.22
CA ALA A 158 -0.79 -48.94 0.74
C ALA A 158 -1.14 -48.39 2.12
N GLU A 159 -0.54 -47.26 2.53
CA GLU A 159 -0.88 -46.56 3.77
C GLU A 159 -2.19 -45.77 3.70
N GLY A 160 -2.70 -45.50 2.51
CA GLY A 160 -3.97 -44.77 2.30
C GLY A 160 -3.82 -43.29 2.14
N ILE A 161 -2.64 -42.84 1.79
CA ILE A 161 -2.34 -41.45 1.46
C ILE A 161 -2.67 -41.21 -0.02
N SER A 162 -3.48 -40.19 -0.29
CA SER A 162 -3.80 -39.77 -1.65
C SER A 162 -2.63 -39.00 -2.27
N VAL A 163 -2.25 -39.32 -3.50
CA VAL A 163 -1.02 -38.85 -4.13
C VAL A 163 -1.26 -38.28 -5.54
N ASN A 164 -0.63 -37.16 -5.82
CA ASN A 164 -0.41 -36.64 -7.18
C ASN A 164 1.01 -36.99 -7.61
N VAL A 165 1.19 -37.94 -8.55
CA VAL A 165 2.52 -38.24 -9.07
C VAL A 165 2.85 -37.28 -10.20
N THR A 166 4.00 -36.59 -10.11
CA THR A 166 4.37 -35.49 -11.04
C THR A 166 5.63 -35.81 -11.83
N LEU A 167 5.95 -34.96 -12.81
CA LEU A 167 7.11 -35.09 -13.70
C LEU A 167 7.08 -36.37 -14.55
N LEU A 168 5.90 -36.74 -15.01
CA LEU A 168 5.73 -37.85 -15.92
C LEU A 168 5.80 -37.35 -17.36
N PHE A 169 6.69 -37.92 -18.15
CA PHE A 169 6.92 -37.54 -19.55
C PHE A 169 6.76 -38.74 -20.52
N SER A 170 6.91 -39.97 -20.05
CA SER A 170 6.83 -41.15 -20.91
C SER A 170 5.70 -42.10 -20.53
N VAL A 171 5.18 -42.85 -21.52
CA VAL A 171 4.18 -43.89 -21.31
C VAL A 171 4.74 -45.01 -20.44
N GLU A 172 6.03 -45.37 -20.57
CA GLU A 172 6.70 -46.39 -19.78
C GLU A 172 6.74 -46.02 -18.28
N ARG A 173 7.05 -44.71 -17.98
CA ARG A 173 7.05 -44.23 -16.61
C ARG A 173 5.64 -44.25 -16.02
N TYR A 174 4.64 -43.78 -16.82
CA TYR A 174 3.25 -43.83 -16.39
C TYR A 174 2.77 -45.27 -16.16
N ALA A 175 3.19 -46.24 -16.98
CA ALA A 175 2.85 -47.65 -16.78
C ALA A 175 3.43 -48.17 -15.44
N ALA A 176 4.64 -47.84 -15.09
CA ALA A 176 5.23 -48.17 -13.80
C ALA A 176 4.44 -47.54 -12.63
N ILE A 177 3.99 -46.29 -12.76
CA ILE A 177 3.15 -45.61 -11.76
C ILE A 177 1.79 -46.29 -11.63
N ALA A 178 1.13 -46.60 -12.73
CA ALA A 178 -0.17 -47.31 -12.69
C ALA A 178 -0.06 -48.70 -12.03
N GLU A 179 1.03 -49.42 -12.30
CA GLU A 179 1.33 -50.70 -11.66
C GLU A 179 1.60 -50.53 -10.15
N ALA A 180 2.36 -49.52 -9.73
CA ALA A 180 2.61 -49.24 -8.33
C ALA A 180 1.31 -48.85 -7.59
N TYR A 181 0.42 -48.13 -8.25
CA TYR A 181 -0.91 -47.83 -7.70
C TYR A 181 -1.73 -49.09 -7.43
N LEU A 182 -1.78 -49.99 -8.41
CA LEU A 182 -2.50 -51.29 -8.23
C LEU A 182 -1.89 -52.09 -7.07
N LYS A 183 -0.57 -52.24 -7.02
CA LYS A 183 0.12 -52.99 -5.93
C LYS A 183 -0.14 -52.35 -4.56
N GLY A 184 -0.08 -51.03 -4.46
CA GLY A 184 -0.40 -50.32 -3.23
C GLY A 184 -1.85 -50.55 -2.76
N LEU A 185 -2.82 -50.49 -3.66
CA LEU A 185 -4.21 -50.81 -3.38
C LEU A 185 -4.42 -52.26 -2.98
N GLU A 186 -3.75 -53.23 -3.64
CA GLU A 186 -3.77 -54.64 -3.29
C GLU A 186 -3.22 -54.90 -1.90
N ARG A 187 -2.08 -54.31 -1.57
CA ARG A 187 -1.48 -54.41 -0.23
C ARG A 187 -2.43 -53.85 0.85
N ARG A 188 -3.08 -52.70 0.55
CA ARG A 188 -4.05 -52.10 1.44
C ARG A 188 -5.30 -52.96 1.63
N ALA A 189 -5.82 -53.50 0.53
CA ALA A 189 -6.98 -54.43 0.54
C ALA A 189 -6.69 -55.70 1.30
N ALA A 190 -5.49 -56.28 1.14
CA ALA A 190 -5.02 -57.47 1.88
C ALA A 190 -4.90 -57.20 3.38
N ALA A 191 -4.57 -55.96 3.78
CA ALA A 191 -4.56 -55.51 5.18
C ALA A 191 -5.98 -55.17 5.73
N GLY A 192 -7.07 -55.40 4.97
CA GLY A 192 -8.44 -55.13 5.38
C GLY A 192 -8.77 -53.65 5.53
N LYS A 193 -7.99 -52.72 4.95
CA LYS A 193 -8.19 -51.28 5.06
C LYS A 193 -9.09 -50.75 3.93
N ASP A 194 -9.81 -49.66 4.23
CA ASP A 194 -10.73 -49.01 3.27
C ASP A 194 -9.97 -48.43 2.07
N LEU A 195 -10.47 -48.67 0.85
CA LEU A 195 -9.92 -48.14 -0.41
C LEU A 195 -10.69 -46.93 -0.93
N SER A 196 -11.89 -46.66 -0.44
CA SER A 196 -12.85 -45.72 -1.05
C SER A 196 -12.35 -44.25 -1.01
N ARG A 197 -11.47 -43.91 -0.11
CA ARG A 197 -10.93 -42.56 0.07
C ARG A 197 -9.49 -42.41 -0.41
N VAL A 198 -8.89 -43.43 -1.03
CA VAL A 198 -7.57 -43.31 -1.66
C VAL A 198 -7.76 -42.85 -3.10
N SER A 199 -7.26 -41.67 -3.39
CA SER A 199 -7.34 -41.07 -4.71
C SER A 199 -5.93 -40.79 -5.25
N SER A 200 -5.79 -40.86 -6.58
CA SER A 200 -4.52 -40.52 -7.21
C SER A 200 -4.76 -39.85 -8.57
N VAL A 201 -3.86 -38.93 -8.90
CA VAL A 201 -3.70 -38.37 -10.24
C VAL A 201 -2.26 -38.51 -10.69
N ALA A 202 -2.07 -38.70 -12.00
CA ALA A 202 -0.78 -38.82 -12.67
C ALA A 202 -0.55 -37.59 -13.53
N SER A 203 0.28 -36.66 -13.07
CA SER A 203 0.59 -35.40 -13.76
C SER A 203 1.54 -35.66 -14.94
N PHE A 204 0.92 -35.84 -16.11
CA PHE A 204 1.58 -36.08 -17.37
C PHE A 204 1.85 -34.78 -18.11
N PHE A 205 3.14 -34.48 -18.33
CA PHE A 205 3.58 -33.17 -18.84
C PHE A 205 3.51 -33.11 -20.35
N VAL A 206 2.88 -32.07 -20.90
CA VAL A 206 2.58 -31.96 -22.32
C VAL A 206 3.54 -31.04 -23.05
N SER A 207 3.46 -29.73 -22.88
CA SER A 207 4.19 -28.78 -23.73
C SER A 207 5.71 -28.92 -23.73
N ARG A 208 6.32 -29.44 -22.65
CA ARG A 208 7.76 -29.67 -22.58
C ARG A 208 8.23 -30.76 -23.53
N VAL A 209 7.38 -31.74 -23.80
CA VAL A 209 7.68 -32.83 -24.77
C VAL A 209 7.81 -32.25 -26.17
N ASP A 210 6.83 -31.43 -26.61
CA ASP A 210 6.91 -30.75 -27.91
C ASP A 210 8.12 -29.83 -27.99
N THR A 211 8.37 -29.01 -26.95
CA THR A 211 9.54 -28.13 -26.94
C THR A 211 10.85 -28.88 -27.17
N ALA A 212 11.02 -30.07 -26.57
CA ALA A 212 12.24 -30.86 -26.70
C ALA A 212 12.33 -31.56 -28.06
N ILE A 213 11.23 -32.09 -28.58
CA ILE A 213 11.18 -32.84 -29.83
C ILE A 213 11.21 -31.89 -31.01
N ASP A 214 10.45 -30.79 -31.01
CA ASP A 214 10.43 -29.80 -32.05
C ASP A 214 11.81 -29.20 -32.30
N ALA A 215 12.58 -28.95 -31.24
CA ALA A 215 13.97 -28.48 -31.35
C ALA A 215 14.90 -29.42 -32.16
N VAL A 216 14.56 -30.71 -32.24
CA VAL A 216 15.23 -31.70 -33.10
C VAL A 216 14.66 -31.67 -34.51
N LEU A 217 13.31 -31.69 -34.62
CA LEU A 217 12.60 -31.72 -35.89
C LEU A 217 12.81 -30.45 -36.73
N GLU A 218 12.89 -29.30 -36.08
CA GLU A 218 13.17 -28.02 -36.77
C GLU A 218 14.49 -27.99 -37.53
N LYS A 219 15.47 -28.79 -37.13
CA LYS A 219 16.78 -28.91 -37.78
C LYS A 219 16.78 -29.87 -38.93
N ARG A 220 15.69 -30.60 -39.16
CA ARG A 220 15.57 -31.58 -40.25
C ARG A 220 15.10 -30.92 -41.54
N PRO A 221 15.72 -31.24 -42.65
CA PRO A 221 15.33 -30.69 -43.97
C PRO A 221 14.07 -31.38 -44.56
N GLU A 222 13.74 -32.57 -44.07
CA GLU A 222 12.64 -33.39 -44.60
C GLU A 222 11.29 -32.74 -44.31
N PRO A 223 10.39 -32.55 -45.31
CA PRO A 223 9.07 -31.99 -45.09
C PRO A 223 8.23 -32.77 -44.07
N GLU A 224 8.33 -34.10 -44.09
CA GLU A 224 7.64 -35.02 -43.19
C GLU A 224 8.02 -34.79 -41.72
N ALA A 225 9.23 -34.38 -41.45
CA ALA A 225 9.67 -33.98 -40.11
C ALA A 225 8.92 -32.71 -39.64
N LYS A 226 8.70 -31.75 -40.57
CA LYS A 226 7.96 -30.52 -40.26
C LYS A 226 6.49 -30.74 -39.96
N GLU A 227 5.90 -31.78 -40.58
CA GLU A 227 4.51 -32.17 -40.35
C GLU A 227 4.27 -32.73 -38.93
N LEU A 228 5.35 -33.13 -38.23
CA LEU A 228 5.29 -33.65 -36.85
C LEU A 228 5.42 -32.58 -35.77
N LEU A 229 5.77 -31.34 -36.16
CA LEU A 229 5.88 -30.22 -35.21
C LEU A 229 4.56 -29.98 -34.48
N GLY A 230 4.65 -29.87 -33.13
CA GLY A 230 3.50 -29.64 -32.27
C GLY A 230 2.54 -30.81 -32.06
N LYS A 231 2.94 -32.01 -32.52
CA LYS A 231 2.10 -33.22 -32.48
C LYS A 231 2.62 -34.31 -31.52
N ALA A 232 3.91 -34.31 -31.25
CA ALA A 232 4.55 -35.33 -30.44
C ALA A 232 3.99 -35.41 -29.01
N ALA A 233 3.76 -34.30 -28.36
CA ALA A 233 3.21 -34.26 -27.00
C ALA A 233 1.77 -34.76 -26.96
N ILE A 234 0.96 -34.37 -27.93
CA ILE A 234 -0.43 -34.80 -28.07
C ILE A 234 -0.48 -36.31 -28.32
N ALA A 235 0.37 -36.83 -29.24
CA ALA A 235 0.45 -38.26 -29.52
C ALA A 235 0.85 -39.07 -28.27
N ASN A 236 1.88 -38.62 -27.54
CA ASN A 236 2.34 -39.24 -26.29
C ASN A 236 1.23 -39.29 -25.24
N ALA A 237 0.49 -38.17 -25.05
CA ALA A 237 -0.61 -38.09 -24.12
C ALA A 237 -1.78 -39.03 -24.50
N LYS A 238 -2.17 -39.08 -25.78
CA LYS A 238 -3.20 -40.03 -26.28
C LYS A 238 -2.82 -41.48 -26.03
N ILE A 239 -1.55 -41.84 -26.28
CA ILE A 239 -1.04 -43.20 -26.04
C ILE A 239 -1.05 -43.51 -24.52
N ALA A 240 -0.64 -42.57 -23.66
CA ALA A 240 -0.70 -42.73 -22.22
C ALA A 240 -2.13 -42.96 -21.74
N TYR A 241 -3.09 -42.19 -22.29
CA TYR A 241 -4.51 -42.36 -21.95
C TYR A 241 -5.05 -43.72 -22.33
N GLN A 242 -4.73 -44.26 -23.53
CA GLN A 242 -5.12 -45.61 -23.92
C GLN A 242 -4.50 -46.66 -23.01
N HIS A 243 -3.27 -46.50 -22.54
CA HIS A 243 -2.65 -47.37 -21.57
C HIS A 243 -3.41 -47.35 -20.24
N GLY A 244 -3.70 -46.18 -19.68
CA GLY A 244 -4.48 -46.04 -18.45
C GLY A 244 -5.86 -46.67 -18.54
N LYS A 245 -6.56 -46.45 -19.67
CA LYS A 245 -7.86 -47.07 -19.97
C LYS A 245 -7.80 -48.61 -19.94
N LYS A 246 -6.75 -49.20 -20.54
CA LYS A 246 -6.51 -50.65 -20.51
C LYS A 246 -6.23 -51.15 -19.09
N VAL A 247 -5.44 -50.44 -18.30
CA VAL A 247 -5.10 -50.85 -16.92
C VAL A 247 -6.33 -50.83 -16.03
N PHE A 248 -7.10 -49.75 -16.04
CA PHE A 248 -8.23 -49.51 -15.15
C PHE A 248 -9.55 -50.13 -15.62
N SER A 249 -9.59 -50.74 -16.84
CA SER A 249 -10.68 -51.64 -17.27
C SER A 249 -10.35 -53.11 -17.09
N SER A 250 -9.18 -53.46 -16.56
CA SER A 250 -8.77 -54.85 -16.36
C SER A 250 -9.57 -55.56 -15.25
N THR A 251 -9.65 -56.90 -15.33
CA THR A 251 -10.26 -57.74 -14.29
C THR A 251 -9.57 -57.59 -12.93
N ARG A 252 -8.25 -57.31 -12.95
CA ARG A 252 -7.44 -57.03 -11.75
C ARG A 252 -7.96 -55.78 -11.01
N PHE A 253 -8.16 -54.68 -11.77
CA PHE A 253 -8.72 -53.47 -11.18
C PHE A 253 -10.17 -53.60 -10.80
N ALA A 254 -10.99 -54.33 -11.59
CA ALA A 254 -12.37 -54.53 -11.27
C ALA A 254 -12.58 -55.20 -9.88
N ALA A 255 -11.68 -56.11 -9.50
CA ALA A 255 -11.70 -56.72 -8.17
C ALA A 255 -11.37 -55.70 -7.03
N LEU A 256 -10.56 -54.70 -7.28
CA LEU A 256 -10.27 -53.60 -6.35
C LEU A 256 -11.42 -52.61 -6.33
N ALA A 257 -11.98 -52.26 -7.48
CA ALA A 257 -13.12 -51.35 -7.61
C ALA A 257 -14.35 -51.89 -6.84
N ALA A 258 -14.59 -53.22 -6.87
CA ALA A 258 -15.63 -53.86 -6.06
C ALA A 258 -15.42 -53.67 -4.54
N LYS A 259 -14.22 -53.34 -4.09
CA LYS A 259 -13.85 -52.98 -2.72
C LYS A 259 -13.78 -51.48 -2.49
N GLY A 260 -14.25 -50.66 -3.44
CA GLY A 260 -14.29 -49.19 -3.34
C GLY A 260 -13.10 -48.46 -3.94
N ALA A 261 -12.13 -49.14 -4.56
CA ALA A 261 -11.00 -48.48 -5.19
C ALA A 261 -11.42 -47.60 -6.37
N ARG A 262 -10.72 -46.49 -6.59
CA ARG A 262 -10.93 -45.56 -7.70
C ARG A 262 -9.80 -45.70 -8.71
N PRO A 263 -10.06 -45.45 -10.02
CA PRO A 263 -8.97 -45.40 -11.01
C PRO A 263 -8.11 -44.17 -10.75
N GLN A 264 -6.83 -44.32 -11.04
CA GLN A 264 -5.94 -43.15 -11.12
C GLN A 264 -6.30 -42.37 -12.39
N ARG A 265 -6.55 -41.05 -12.27
CA ARG A 265 -6.82 -40.19 -13.42
C ARG A 265 -5.52 -39.61 -13.98
N LEU A 266 -5.39 -39.57 -15.31
CA LEU A 266 -4.38 -38.77 -15.94
C LEU A 266 -4.69 -37.29 -15.74
N LEU A 267 -3.67 -36.54 -15.34
CA LEU A 267 -3.72 -35.09 -15.19
C LEU A 267 -2.78 -34.48 -16.23
N TRP A 268 -3.34 -33.73 -17.15
CA TRP A 268 -2.57 -33.00 -18.14
C TRP A 268 -1.93 -31.78 -17.48
N ALA A 269 -0.61 -31.81 -17.36
CA ALA A 269 0.20 -30.75 -16.77
C ALA A 269 1.00 -29.98 -17.82
N SER A 270 1.33 -28.75 -17.56
CA SER A 270 2.08 -27.87 -18.47
C SER A 270 1.35 -27.72 -19.82
N THR A 271 0.05 -27.39 -19.77
CA THR A 271 -0.83 -27.27 -20.94
C THR A 271 -0.84 -25.90 -21.60
N GLY A 272 -0.12 -24.91 -21.04
CA GLY A 272 0.18 -23.64 -21.71
C GLY A 272 1.22 -23.83 -22.81
N THR A 273 0.94 -23.32 -24.02
CA THR A 273 1.86 -23.36 -25.15
C THR A 273 3.12 -22.54 -24.90
N LYS A 274 4.27 -23.02 -25.39
CA LYS A 274 5.57 -22.34 -25.26
C LYS A 274 6.02 -21.72 -26.59
N ASN A 275 5.59 -22.30 -27.68
CA ASN A 275 5.86 -21.79 -29.02
C ASN A 275 4.75 -20.81 -29.42
N PRO A 276 5.07 -19.54 -29.75
CA PRO A 276 4.06 -18.53 -30.11
C PRO A 276 3.34 -18.82 -31.44
N LEU A 277 3.82 -19.79 -32.21
CA LEU A 277 3.16 -20.24 -33.47
C LEU A 277 2.00 -21.20 -33.17
N TYR A 278 1.91 -21.76 -31.98
CA TYR A 278 0.82 -22.65 -31.58
C TYR A 278 -0.29 -21.85 -30.91
N ARG A 279 -1.54 -22.25 -31.17
CA ARG A 279 -2.69 -21.64 -30.49
C ARG A 279 -2.53 -21.83 -28.98
N ASP A 280 -2.83 -20.83 -28.22
CA ASP A 280 -2.67 -20.80 -26.74
C ASP A 280 -3.55 -21.82 -26.00
N THR A 281 -4.62 -22.31 -26.64
CA THR A 281 -5.53 -23.37 -26.14
C THR A 281 -5.25 -24.77 -26.72
N LEU A 282 -4.24 -24.94 -27.58
CA LEU A 282 -3.96 -26.17 -28.35
C LEU A 282 -4.00 -27.44 -27.50
N TYR A 283 -3.20 -27.51 -26.42
CA TYR A 283 -3.09 -28.73 -25.64
C TYR A 283 -4.33 -29.01 -24.81
N VAL A 284 -5.10 -27.99 -24.46
CA VAL A 284 -6.37 -28.17 -23.77
C VAL A 284 -7.38 -28.79 -24.73
N GLU A 285 -7.53 -28.23 -25.93
CA GLU A 285 -8.53 -28.66 -26.93
C GLU A 285 -8.25 -30.05 -27.53
N GLU A 286 -6.98 -30.43 -27.67
CA GLU A 286 -6.60 -31.70 -28.24
C GLU A 286 -6.59 -32.89 -27.24
N LEU A 287 -6.77 -32.60 -25.93
CA LEU A 287 -6.72 -33.62 -24.87
C LEU A 287 -7.99 -33.66 -24.04
N ILE A 288 -9.14 -33.34 -24.62
CA ILE A 288 -10.44 -33.39 -23.99
C ILE A 288 -11.00 -34.83 -24.05
N GLY A 289 -11.20 -35.44 -22.90
CA GLY A 289 -11.78 -36.78 -22.81
C GLY A 289 -12.17 -37.19 -21.38
N PRO A 290 -12.97 -38.23 -21.19
CA PRO A 290 -13.52 -38.62 -19.91
C PRO A 290 -12.44 -39.09 -18.94
N ASP A 291 -12.72 -38.91 -17.66
CA ASP A 291 -11.89 -39.35 -16.53
C ASP A 291 -10.49 -38.72 -16.53
N THR A 292 -10.35 -37.50 -17.05
CA THR A 292 -9.11 -36.74 -17.05
C THR A 292 -9.21 -35.50 -16.21
N VAL A 293 -8.04 -34.96 -15.84
CA VAL A 293 -7.85 -33.67 -15.19
C VAL A 293 -6.98 -32.81 -16.09
N ASN A 294 -7.26 -31.53 -16.19
CA ASN A 294 -6.37 -30.56 -16.84
C ASN A 294 -6.04 -29.43 -15.87
N THR A 295 -4.78 -29.36 -15.46
CA THR A 295 -4.34 -28.25 -14.61
C THR A 295 -3.75 -27.15 -15.46
N MET A 296 -4.43 -26.01 -15.49
CA MET A 296 -4.14 -24.89 -16.39
C MET A 296 -3.48 -23.74 -15.64
N PRO A 297 -2.39 -23.19 -16.18
CA PRO A 297 -1.86 -21.92 -15.69
C PRO A 297 -2.88 -20.78 -15.84
N PRO A 298 -2.80 -19.69 -15.04
CA PRO A 298 -3.72 -18.55 -15.12
C PRO A 298 -3.98 -18.05 -16.55
N ALA A 299 -2.94 -17.81 -17.33
CA ALA A 299 -3.07 -17.32 -18.69
C ALA A 299 -3.82 -18.31 -19.63
N THR A 300 -3.65 -19.62 -19.42
CA THR A 300 -4.38 -20.65 -20.19
C THR A 300 -5.85 -20.72 -19.78
N VAL A 301 -6.16 -20.52 -18.50
CA VAL A 301 -7.56 -20.41 -18.02
C VAL A 301 -8.24 -19.19 -18.65
N ASP A 302 -7.58 -18.05 -18.69
CA ASP A 302 -8.10 -16.82 -19.27
C ASP A 302 -8.34 -16.98 -20.78
N ALA A 303 -7.35 -17.54 -21.52
CA ALA A 303 -7.47 -17.80 -22.94
C ALA A 303 -8.62 -18.79 -23.26
N TYR A 304 -8.71 -19.88 -22.50
CA TYR A 304 -9.76 -20.86 -22.72
C TYR A 304 -11.15 -20.34 -22.34
N ARG A 305 -11.26 -19.53 -21.30
CA ARG A 305 -12.50 -18.82 -20.93
C ARG A 305 -12.99 -17.91 -22.05
N ASP A 306 -12.07 -17.21 -22.72
CA ASP A 306 -12.39 -16.23 -23.77
C ASP A 306 -12.78 -16.91 -25.10
N HIS A 307 -11.96 -17.86 -25.60
CA HIS A 307 -12.13 -18.42 -26.95
C HIS A 307 -11.94 -19.93 -27.06
N GLY A 308 -11.87 -20.66 -25.94
CA GLY A 308 -11.75 -22.12 -25.95
C GLY A 308 -12.91 -22.82 -26.64
N ALA A 309 -12.63 -23.91 -27.34
CA ALA A 309 -13.62 -24.75 -28.03
C ALA A 309 -13.46 -26.21 -27.61
N GLY A 310 -14.50 -26.75 -26.98
CA GLY A 310 -14.52 -28.14 -26.49
C GLY A 310 -15.05 -29.12 -27.51
N ARG A 311 -14.30 -30.22 -27.77
CA ARG A 311 -14.75 -31.41 -28.47
C ARG A 311 -14.08 -32.67 -27.87
N PRO A 312 -14.67 -33.85 -27.95
CA PRO A 312 -14.09 -35.08 -27.40
C PRO A 312 -12.90 -35.57 -28.23
N SER A 313 -11.76 -34.86 -28.14
CA SER A 313 -10.59 -35.01 -29.00
C SER A 313 -9.60 -36.11 -28.57
N LEU A 314 -9.61 -36.49 -27.29
CA LEU A 314 -8.59 -37.37 -26.71
C LEU A 314 -8.61 -38.79 -27.30
N GLU A 315 -9.78 -39.29 -27.70
CA GLU A 315 -9.96 -40.60 -28.30
C GLU A 315 -10.04 -40.56 -29.84
N GLU A 316 -9.96 -39.36 -30.44
CA GLU A 316 -9.91 -39.20 -31.89
C GLU A 316 -8.52 -39.46 -32.44
N ASN A 317 -8.42 -40.09 -33.64
CA ASN A 317 -7.16 -40.26 -34.39
C ASN A 317 -6.02 -40.93 -33.58
N VAL A 318 -6.34 -41.88 -32.70
CA VAL A 318 -5.36 -42.57 -31.82
C VAL A 318 -4.34 -43.34 -32.62
N ASP A 319 -4.77 -44.02 -33.72
CA ASP A 319 -3.85 -44.76 -34.58
C ASP A 319 -2.91 -43.84 -35.32
N GLU A 320 -3.39 -42.67 -35.79
CA GLU A 320 -2.54 -41.63 -36.35
C GLU A 320 -1.52 -41.09 -35.32
N ALA A 321 -1.96 -40.79 -34.12
CA ALA A 321 -1.10 -40.36 -33.02
C ALA A 321 0.02 -41.38 -32.73
N ARG A 322 -0.33 -42.69 -32.78
CA ARG A 322 0.67 -43.77 -32.64
C ARG A 322 1.65 -43.78 -33.81
N ALA A 323 1.15 -43.67 -35.04
CA ALA A 323 2.01 -43.61 -36.22
C ALA A 323 2.95 -42.39 -36.23
N GLN A 324 2.45 -41.23 -35.76
CA GLN A 324 3.26 -40.02 -35.61
C GLN A 324 4.38 -40.22 -34.56
N TRP A 325 4.03 -40.81 -33.39
CA TRP A 325 5.02 -41.14 -32.35
C TRP A 325 6.09 -42.10 -32.82
N ASP A 326 5.67 -43.21 -33.51
CA ASP A 326 6.57 -44.25 -34.03
C ASP A 326 7.45 -43.75 -35.17
N ALA A 327 7.08 -42.64 -35.83
CA ALA A 327 7.86 -42.03 -36.87
C ALA A 327 9.00 -41.16 -36.37
N LEU A 328 8.94 -40.61 -35.15
CA LEU A 328 9.93 -39.66 -34.57
C LEU A 328 11.38 -40.21 -34.64
N PRO A 329 11.68 -41.48 -34.30
CA PRO A 329 13.06 -42.00 -34.42
C PRO A 329 13.64 -41.93 -35.82
N LYS A 330 12.84 -41.99 -36.91
CA LYS A 330 13.30 -41.88 -38.26
C LYS A 330 13.94 -40.51 -38.54
N PHE A 331 13.55 -39.49 -37.82
CA PHE A 331 14.07 -38.14 -37.89
C PHE A 331 15.13 -37.84 -36.84
N GLY A 332 15.69 -38.91 -36.20
CA GLY A 332 16.81 -38.81 -35.27
C GLY A 332 16.39 -38.37 -33.86
N VAL A 333 15.13 -38.52 -33.47
CA VAL A 333 14.66 -38.32 -32.11
C VAL A 333 14.88 -39.60 -31.31
N ASP A 334 15.83 -39.58 -30.38
CA ASP A 334 15.98 -40.64 -29.39
C ASP A 334 14.96 -40.41 -28.25
N LEU A 335 13.79 -41.02 -28.40
CA LEU A 335 12.68 -40.85 -27.48
C LEU A 335 13.07 -41.15 -26.02
N LYS A 336 13.84 -42.23 -25.80
CA LYS A 336 14.24 -42.60 -24.45
C LYS A 336 15.18 -41.57 -23.82
N ALA A 337 16.16 -41.12 -24.58
CA ALA A 337 17.10 -40.10 -24.13
C ALA A 337 16.38 -38.76 -23.86
N VAL A 338 15.44 -38.37 -24.74
CA VAL A 338 14.63 -37.14 -24.59
C VAL A 338 13.78 -37.22 -23.31
N MET A 339 13.06 -38.35 -23.07
CA MET A 339 12.20 -38.48 -21.91
C MET A 339 12.97 -38.51 -20.60
N ASN A 340 14.08 -39.25 -20.54
CA ASN A 340 14.97 -39.26 -19.38
C ASN A 340 15.53 -37.85 -19.08
N LYS A 341 15.98 -37.15 -20.13
CA LYS A 341 16.46 -35.78 -19.99
C LYS A 341 15.39 -34.83 -19.46
N LEU A 342 14.16 -34.95 -19.93
CA LEU A 342 13.03 -34.12 -19.45
C LEU A 342 12.71 -34.40 -17.97
N GLU A 343 12.80 -35.67 -17.52
CA GLU A 343 12.65 -36.04 -16.11
C GLU A 343 13.75 -35.39 -15.27
N ASP A 344 15.01 -35.55 -15.66
CA ASP A 344 16.16 -34.97 -14.96
C ASP A 344 16.13 -33.45 -14.93
N ASP A 345 15.84 -32.82 -16.07
CA ASP A 345 15.75 -31.36 -16.19
C ASP A 345 14.55 -30.82 -15.36
N GLY A 346 13.47 -31.59 -15.31
CA GLY A 346 12.31 -31.28 -14.49
C GLY A 346 12.62 -31.22 -12.99
N VAL A 347 13.30 -32.27 -12.50
CA VAL A 347 13.76 -32.36 -11.09
C VAL A 347 14.73 -31.23 -10.77
N LYS A 348 15.74 -31.00 -11.62
CA LYS A 348 16.73 -29.91 -11.48
C LYS A 348 16.09 -28.54 -11.46
N SER A 349 15.11 -28.31 -12.33
CA SER A 349 14.39 -27.03 -12.40
C SER A 349 13.61 -26.77 -11.12
N PHE A 350 12.90 -27.76 -10.59
CA PHE A 350 12.17 -27.63 -9.34
C PHE A 350 13.10 -27.46 -8.14
N ALA A 351 14.23 -28.19 -8.12
CA ALA A 351 15.24 -28.03 -7.07
C ALA A 351 15.82 -26.60 -7.06
N LYS A 352 16.15 -26.05 -8.24
CA LYS A 352 16.64 -24.68 -8.36
C LYS A 352 15.62 -23.64 -7.88
N SER A 353 14.34 -23.75 -8.30
CA SER A 353 13.28 -22.86 -7.81
C SER A 353 13.12 -22.98 -6.28
N PHE A 354 13.25 -24.18 -5.74
CA PHE A 354 13.14 -24.40 -4.31
C PHE A 354 14.33 -23.80 -3.53
N GLU A 355 15.54 -23.93 -4.04
CA GLU A 355 16.74 -23.29 -3.46
C GLU A 355 16.62 -21.77 -3.46
N THR A 356 16.18 -21.20 -4.59
CA THR A 356 15.91 -19.75 -4.71
C THR A 356 14.89 -19.32 -3.66
N LEU A 357 13.76 -20.00 -3.56
CA LEU A 357 12.72 -19.73 -2.57
C LEU A 357 13.27 -19.80 -1.12
N MET A 358 14.08 -20.82 -0.79
CA MET A 358 14.69 -20.92 0.54
C MET A 358 15.63 -19.75 0.83
N GLY A 359 16.41 -19.33 -0.16
CA GLY A 359 17.30 -18.17 -0.05
C GLY A 359 16.53 -16.85 0.15
N GLU A 360 15.50 -16.62 -0.66
CA GLU A 360 14.64 -15.43 -0.57
C GLU A 360 13.88 -15.37 0.77
N LEU A 361 13.34 -16.50 1.21
CA LEU A 361 12.65 -16.59 2.49
C LEU A 361 13.58 -16.34 3.67
N ALA A 362 14.81 -16.87 3.63
CA ALA A 362 15.83 -16.61 4.65
C ALA A 362 16.23 -15.12 4.69
N ALA A 363 16.44 -14.50 3.52
CA ALA A 363 16.76 -13.09 3.41
C ALA A 363 15.62 -12.22 3.93
N LYS A 364 14.39 -12.49 3.50
CA LYS A 364 13.19 -11.78 3.92
C LYS A 364 12.96 -11.90 5.43
N ARG A 365 13.14 -13.11 5.99
CA ARG A 365 13.08 -13.31 7.44
C ARG A 365 14.12 -12.47 8.17
N ALA A 366 15.37 -12.47 7.72
CA ALA A 366 16.44 -11.70 8.36
C ALA A 366 16.17 -10.19 8.34
N LEU A 367 15.61 -9.67 7.26
CA LEU A 367 15.18 -8.27 7.15
C LEU A 367 14.06 -7.94 8.15
N LEU A 368 13.02 -8.77 8.21
CA LEU A 368 11.91 -8.60 9.13
C LEU A 368 12.32 -8.78 10.61
N GLU A 369 13.25 -9.68 10.89
CA GLU A 369 13.84 -9.84 12.24
C GLU A 369 14.65 -8.60 12.64
N ALA A 370 15.43 -8.01 11.73
CA ALA A 370 16.21 -6.81 12.00
C ALA A 370 15.32 -5.58 12.22
N GLU A 371 14.26 -5.42 11.42
CA GLU A 371 13.24 -4.38 11.59
C GLU A 371 12.50 -4.54 12.93
N ASN A 372 12.05 -5.75 13.23
CA ASN A 372 11.38 -6.05 14.49
C ASN A 372 12.31 -5.85 15.68
N ALA A 373 13.60 -6.18 15.57
CA ALA A 373 14.54 -6.00 16.67
C ALA A 373 14.67 -4.53 17.10
N ALA A 374 14.67 -3.59 16.15
CA ALA A 374 14.71 -2.15 16.47
C ALA A 374 13.41 -1.70 17.17
N VAL A 375 12.26 -2.13 16.66
CA VAL A 375 10.95 -1.82 17.24
C VAL A 375 10.79 -2.52 18.58
N ASP A 376 11.14 -3.79 18.70
CA ASP A 376 11.04 -4.57 19.95
C ASP A 376 11.97 -4.01 21.03
N ALA A 377 13.19 -3.57 20.68
CA ALA A 377 14.06 -2.87 21.62
C ALA A 377 13.44 -1.54 22.08
N GLY A 378 12.79 -0.81 21.17
CA GLY A 378 12.03 0.40 21.51
C GLY A 378 10.87 0.12 22.45
N LEU A 379 10.10 -0.93 22.18
CA LEU A 379 8.99 -1.35 23.05
C LEU A 379 9.47 -1.78 24.44
N ALA A 380 10.56 -2.54 24.51
CA ALA A 380 11.17 -2.93 25.78
C ALA A 380 11.66 -1.70 26.57
N GLU A 381 12.22 -0.68 25.91
CA GLU A 381 12.60 0.59 26.53
C GLU A 381 11.38 1.33 27.06
N LEU A 382 10.29 1.43 26.30
CA LEU A 382 9.03 2.06 26.74
C LEU A 382 8.39 1.30 27.92
N GLU A 383 8.45 -0.03 27.91
CA GLU A 383 7.97 -0.87 29.01
C GLU A 383 8.79 -0.66 30.27
N GLN A 384 10.10 -0.72 30.18
CA GLN A 384 11.00 -0.43 31.33
C GLN A 384 10.74 0.95 31.93
N LYS A 385 10.43 1.95 31.11
CA LYS A 385 10.08 3.31 31.52
C LYS A 385 8.64 3.43 32.01
N ARG A 386 7.83 2.38 31.90
CA ARG A 386 6.38 2.41 32.21
C ARG A 386 5.69 3.55 31.45
N PHE A 387 6.05 3.71 30.16
CA PHE A 387 5.67 4.90 29.38
C PHE A 387 4.15 5.05 29.30
N ALA A 388 3.39 3.98 28.98
CA ALA A 388 1.94 4.04 28.90
C ALA A 388 1.31 4.54 30.19
N GLU A 389 1.69 3.98 31.35
CA GLU A 389 1.16 4.37 32.67
C GLU A 389 1.45 5.84 32.98
N ARG A 390 2.69 6.29 32.68
CA ARG A 390 3.14 7.65 32.94
C ARG A 390 2.44 8.65 32.01
N LEU A 391 2.25 8.30 30.71
CA LEU A 391 1.50 9.11 29.76
C LEU A 391 0.06 9.32 30.23
N TRP A 392 -0.63 8.24 30.57
CA TRP A 392 -2.02 8.32 31.04
C TRP A 392 -2.16 9.00 32.43
N ALA A 393 -1.12 8.95 33.25
CA ALA A 393 -1.03 9.72 34.48
C ALA A 393 -0.65 11.21 34.27
N LYS A 394 -0.46 11.63 33.02
CA LYS A 394 0.03 12.97 32.62
C LYS A 394 1.37 13.34 33.31
N ASP A 395 2.26 12.36 33.46
CA ASP A 395 3.60 12.56 34.01
C ASP A 395 4.55 13.14 32.96
N ALA A 396 4.69 14.46 32.98
CA ALA A 396 5.49 15.20 32.01
C ALA A 396 7.01 14.97 32.16
N SER A 397 7.48 14.40 33.26
CA SER A 397 8.89 14.10 33.49
C SER A 397 9.44 13.01 32.56
N VAL A 398 8.55 12.35 31.78
CA VAL A 398 8.91 11.43 30.71
C VAL A 398 9.70 12.13 29.59
N TRP A 399 9.40 13.38 29.28
CA TRP A 399 10.01 14.12 28.17
C TRP A 399 11.04 15.16 28.62
N LYS A 400 10.75 15.92 29.71
CA LYS A 400 11.57 17.03 30.18
C LYS A 400 11.73 16.97 31.69
N SER A 401 12.90 17.42 32.17
CA SER A 401 13.24 17.41 33.58
C SER A 401 12.95 18.75 34.31
N ASP A 402 12.86 19.85 33.54
CA ASP A 402 12.60 21.17 34.11
C ASP A 402 11.12 21.41 34.38
N ALA A 403 10.82 22.14 35.48
CA ALA A 403 9.46 22.32 35.98
C ALA A 403 8.55 23.12 35.01
N ASP A 404 9.10 24.09 34.30
CA ASP A 404 8.33 24.94 33.40
C ASP A 404 7.87 24.16 32.18
N SER A 405 8.75 23.38 31.54
CA SER A 405 8.39 22.47 30.44
C SER A 405 7.37 21.41 30.92
N GLN A 406 7.59 20.83 32.11
CA GLN A 406 6.66 19.85 32.68
C GLN A 406 5.25 20.41 32.88
N LYS A 407 5.13 21.65 33.35
CA LYS A 407 3.85 22.33 33.50
C LYS A 407 3.12 22.52 32.17
N LEU A 408 3.83 22.92 31.14
CA LEU A 408 3.29 23.11 29.79
C LEU A 408 2.85 21.77 29.18
N ILE A 409 3.70 20.76 29.27
CA ILE A 409 3.41 19.40 28.77
C ILE A 409 2.17 18.83 29.46
N LYS A 410 2.11 18.90 30.82
CA LYS A 410 0.98 18.40 31.56
C LYS A 410 -0.34 19.07 31.16
N HIS A 411 -0.31 20.38 30.90
CA HIS A 411 -1.47 21.12 30.39
C HIS A 411 -1.85 20.72 28.97
N ALA A 412 -0.92 20.24 28.14
CA ALA A 412 -1.16 19.89 26.73
C ALA A 412 -1.69 18.46 26.53
N LEU A 413 -1.89 17.67 27.58
CA LEU A 413 -2.29 16.25 27.51
C LEU A 413 -3.82 16.03 27.66
N GLY A 414 -4.66 17.03 27.40
CA GLY A 414 -6.12 16.92 27.42
C GLY A 414 -6.68 16.02 26.33
N TRP A 415 -5.97 15.87 25.21
CA TRP A 415 -6.37 15.06 24.06
C TRP A 415 -6.56 13.56 24.41
N LEU A 416 -5.91 13.06 25.45
CA LEU A 416 -6.13 11.69 25.93
C LEU A 416 -7.59 11.41 26.28
N ALA A 417 -8.33 12.39 26.74
CA ALA A 417 -9.76 12.28 27.08
C ALA A 417 -10.69 12.68 25.92
N ALA A 418 -10.16 13.20 24.80
CA ALA A 418 -10.96 13.77 23.73
C ALA A 418 -11.99 12.81 23.10
N PRO A 419 -11.70 11.52 22.87
CA PRO A 419 -12.67 10.57 22.32
C PRO A 419 -13.93 10.43 23.17
N ASP A 420 -13.75 10.29 24.50
CA ASP A 420 -14.87 10.13 25.42
C ASP A 420 -15.62 11.45 25.65
N ALA A 421 -14.90 12.56 25.82
CA ALA A 421 -15.50 13.87 26.01
C ALA A 421 -16.34 14.30 24.82
N SER A 422 -15.84 14.08 23.61
CA SER A 422 -16.55 14.41 22.37
C SER A 422 -17.75 13.50 22.14
N ALA A 423 -17.64 12.20 22.46
CA ALA A 423 -18.78 11.29 22.39
C ALA A 423 -19.90 11.70 23.34
N ALA A 424 -19.56 12.14 24.57
CA ALA A 424 -20.53 12.64 25.53
C ALA A 424 -21.22 13.95 25.06
N GLY A 425 -20.49 14.84 24.38
CA GLY A 425 -20.98 16.11 23.86
C GLY A 425 -21.70 16.04 22.50
N LEU A 426 -21.64 14.88 21.80
CA LEU A 426 -22.10 14.76 20.42
C LEU A 426 -23.58 15.06 20.21
N GLY A 427 -24.45 14.82 21.22
CA GLY A 427 -25.87 15.11 21.15
C GLY A 427 -26.18 16.59 20.85
N VAL A 428 -25.43 17.50 21.48
CA VAL A 428 -25.57 18.95 21.26
C VAL A 428 -25.15 19.35 19.84
N VAL A 429 -24.09 18.73 19.33
CA VAL A 429 -23.57 18.99 17.97
C VAL A 429 -24.55 18.48 16.91
N ARG A 430 -25.14 17.30 17.12
CA ARG A 430 -26.15 16.72 16.23
C ARG A 430 -27.41 17.57 16.15
N SER A 431 -27.97 17.95 17.32
CA SER A 431 -29.15 18.81 17.36
C SER A 431 -28.91 20.13 16.60
N PHE A 432 -27.68 20.69 16.72
CA PHE A 432 -27.30 21.88 15.98
C PHE A 432 -27.18 21.61 14.48
N ALA A 433 -26.61 20.48 14.08
CA ALA A 433 -26.52 20.11 12.67
C ALA A 433 -27.90 19.88 12.03
N ASP A 434 -28.85 19.31 12.78
CA ASP A 434 -30.22 19.12 12.32
C ASP A 434 -30.97 20.45 12.19
N GLU A 435 -30.74 21.42 13.10
CA GLU A 435 -31.25 22.80 13.01
C GLU A 435 -30.74 23.47 11.72
N ILE A 436 -29.42 23.39 11.46
CA ILE A 436 -28.79 24.00 10.27
C ILE A 436 -29.36 23.39 8.97
N GLN A 437 -29.56 22.09 8.94
CA GLN A 437 -30.17 21.40 7.82
C GLN A 437 -31.64 21.82 7.62
N ALA A 438 -32.41 21.86 8.68
CA ALA A 438 -33.86 22.24 8.66
C ALA A 438 -34.09 23.69 8.19
N GLU A 439 -33.14 24.60 8.50
CA GLU A 439 -33.19 25.99 8.01
C GLU A 439 -32.71 26.13 6.56
N GLY A 440 -32.29 25.05 5.90
CA GLY A 440 -31.97 25.04 4.47
C GLY A 440 -30.57 25.60 4.13
N PHE A 441 -29.64 25.62 5.08
CA PHE A 441 -28.23 25.93 4.76
C PHE A 441 -27.67 24.92 3.77
N ARG A 442 -26.91 25.40 2.78
CA ARG A 442 -26.33 24.59 1.71
C ARG A 442 -24.79 24.48 1.82
N HIS A 443 -24.18 25.47 2.45
CA HIS A 443 -22.73 25.56 2.59
C HIS A 443 -22.36 25.77 4.05
N VAL A 444 -21.35 25.05 4.50
CA VAL A 444 -20.63 25.28 5.74
C VAL A 444 -19.18 25.59 5.38
N VAL A 445 -18.71 26.76 5.78
CA VAL A 445 -17.38 27.26 5.45
C VAL A 445 -16.55 27.36 6.72
N VAL A 446 -15.49 26.56 6.83
CA VAL A 446 -14.55 26.63 7.94
C VAL A 446 -13.45 27.63 7.61
N LEU A 447 -13.38 28.67 8.41
CA LEU A 447 -12.37 29.73 8.36
C LEU A 447 -11.33 29.42 9.45
N GLY A 448 -10.28 28.67 9.10
CA GLY A 448 -9.32 28.14 10.06
C GLY A 448 -7.93 27.96 9.48
N MET A 449 -6.96 27.66 10.36
CA MET A 449 -5.58 27.37 9.97
C MET A 449 -5.05 26.19 10.77
N GLY A 450 -4.18 25.39 10.17
CA GLY A 450 -3.50 24.27 10.84
C GLY A 450 -4.49 23.25 11.42
N GLY A 451 -4.40 22.93 12.72
CA GLY A 451 -5.29 21.95 13.36
C GLY A 451 -6.77 22.31 13.33
N SER A 452 -7.14 23.60 13.07
CA SER A 452 -8.51 24.02 12.90
C SER A 452 -9.07 23.83 11.48
N SER A 453 -8.22 23.49 10.50
CA SER A 453 -8.59 23.28 9.09
C SER A 453 -8.23 21.87 8.60
N LEU A 454 -7.01 21.40 8.86
CA LEU A 454 -6.47 20.16 8.26
C LEU A 454 -7.24 18.91 8.67
N CYS A 455 -7.63 18.77 9.96
CA CYS A 455 -8.45 17.64 10.38
C CYS A 455 -9.84 17.66 9.75
N VAL A 456 -10.41 18.85 9.53
CA VAL A 456 -11.70 19.02 8.88
C VAL A 456 -11.63 18.65 7.40
N GLU A 457 -10.62 19.14 6.69
CA GLU A 457 -10.37 18.80 5.29
C GLU A 457 -10.15 17.29 5.14
N THR A 458 -9.32 16.69 5.99
CA THR A 458 -9.13 15.22 6.02
C THR A 458 -10.44 14.48 6.19
N MET A 459 -11.26 14.82 7.18
CA MET A 459 -12.53 14.14 7.42
C MET A 459 -13.50 14.32 6.25
N SER A 460 -13.55 15.51 5.65
CA SER A 460 -14.47 15.81 4.54
C SER A 460 -14.13 15.05 3.24
N LEU A 461 -12.86 14.73 3.05
CA LEU A 461 -12.38 14.04 1.84
C LEU A 461 -12.29 12.52 2.02
N VAL A 462 -12.12 12.02 3.24
CA VAL A 462 -11.96 10.59 3.53
C VAL A 462 -13.29 9.93 3.91
N LEU A 463 -14.13 10.63 4.70
CA LEU A 463 -15.35 10.01 5.23
C LEU A 463 -16.50 10.07 4.23
N PRO A 464 -17.34 9.04 4.13
CA PRO A 464 -18.61 9.12 3.42
C PRO A 464 -19.51 10.19 4.06
N LEU A 465 -20.06 11.07 3.24
CA LEU A 465 -20.95 12.14 3.69
C LEU A 465 -22.40 11.81 3.36
N ALA A 466 -23.32 12.06 4.31
CA ALA A 466 -24.73 11.81 4.14
C ALA A 466 -25.35 12.81 3.13
N ALA A 467 -26.20 12.29 2.23
CA ALA A 467 -26.93 13.13 1.28
C ALA A 467 -27.84 14.14 1.98
N GLY A 468 -27.98 15.33 1.37
CA GLY A 468 -28.86 16.37 1.90
C GLY A 468 -28.29 17.23 3.04
N ARG A 469 -27.05 16.97 3.45
CA ARG A 469 -26.32 17.85 4.36
C ARG A 469 -25.60 18.99 3.62
N PRO A 470 -25.28 20.11 4.28
CA PRO A 470 -24.53 21.19 3.67
C PRO A 470 -23.17 20.75 3.15
N ARG A 471 -22.76 21.28 2.00
CA ARG A 471 -21.40 21.06 1.50
C ARG A 471 -20.39 21.77 2.40
N LEU A 472 -19.40 21.04 2.86
CA LEU A 472 -18.32 21.55 3.68
C LEU A 472 -17.21 22.15 2.79
N HIS A 473 -16.75 23.33 3.15
CA HIS A 473 -15.62 24.03 2.54
C HIS A 473 -14.63 24.42 3.61
N VAL A 474 -13.35 24.41 3.27
CA VAL A 474 -12.27 24.87 4.15
C VAL A 474 -11.55 26.02 3.46
N LEU A 475 -11.33 27.12 4.18
CA LEU A 475 -10.50 28.23 3.73
C LEU A 475 -9.32 28.41 4.68
N ASP A 476 -8.14 28.12 4.17
CA ASP A 476 -6.87 28.25 4.89
C ASP A 476 -5.75 28.82 3.99
N SER A 477 -6.11 29.56 2.97
CA SER A 477 -5.22 30.31 2.10
C SER A 477 -5.59 31.79 2.09
N THR A 478 -4.59 32.65 2.33
CA THR A 478 -4.75 34.11 2.21
C THR A 478 -4.54 34.61 0.78
N HIS A 479 -4.37 33.73 -0.19
CA HIS A 479 -4.30 34.15 -1.59
C HIS A 479 -5.65 34.73 -2.05
N PRO A 480 -5.67 35.99 -2.60
CA PRO A 480 -6.91 36.64 -2.96
C PRO A 480 -7.77 35.85 -3.96
N ASP A 481 -7.13 35.15 -4.91
CA ASP A 481 -7.85 34.33 -5.89
C ASP A 481 -8.50 33.10 -5.25
N ASN A 482 -7.91 32.50 -4.21
CA ASN A 482 -8.52 31.40 -3.46
C ASN A 482 -9.76 31.88 -2.68
N VAL A 483 -9.66 33.06 -2.04
CA VAL A 483 -10.80 33.66 -1.32
C VAL A 483 -11.94 33.97 -2.29
N LYS A 484 -11.63 34.55 -3.46
CA LYS A 484 -12.63 34.83 -4.49
C LYS A 484 -13.23 33.60 -5.16
N ALA A 485 -12.40 32.56 -5.38
CA ALA A 485 -12.86 31.30 -5.93
C ALA A 485 -13.85 30.60 -4.98
N LEU A 486 -13.61 30.67 -3.67
CA LEU A 486 -14.56 30.16 -2.69
C LEU A 486 -15.82 31.00 -2.68
N GLU A 487 -15.74 32.35 -2.60
CA GLU A 487 -16.88 33.23 -2.63
C GLU A 487 -17.82 32.97 -3.82
N ALA A 488 -17.23 32.74 -5.00
CA ALA A 488 -17.99 32.46 -6.22
C ALA A 488 -18.78 31.16 -6.21
N GLN A 489 -18.42 30.21 -5.30
CA GLN A 489 -19.12 28.93 -5.13
C GLN A 489 -20.27 29.01 -4.12
N LEU A 490 -20.35 30.09 -3.33
CA LEU A 490 -21.26 30.16 -2.20
C LEU A 490 -22.60 30.85 -2.58
N ASP A 491 -23.68 30.22 -2.14
CA ASP A 491 -24.94 30.94 -1.90
C ASP A 491 -24.84 31.61 -0.51
N LEU A 492 -24.50 32.90 -0.50
CA LEU A 492 -24.26 33.62 0.76
C LEU A 492 -25.44 33.61 1.71
N GLU A 493 -26.68 33.47 1.20
CA GLU A 493 -27.88 33.42 2.05
C GLU A 493 -27.98 32.09 2.80
N ARG A 494 -27.47 31.03 2.17
CA ARG A 494 -27.52 29.67 2.67
C ARG A 494 -26.16 29.14 3.09
N SER A 495 -25.26 30.07 3.49
CA SER A 495 -23.92 29.75 3.95
C SER A 495 -23.75 29.99 5.44
N LEU A 496 -23.19 29.01 6.16
CA LEU A 496 -22.81 29.11 7.55
C LEU A 496 -21.27 29.18 7.64
N PHE A 497 -20.76 30.18 8.32
CA PHE A 497 -19.32 30.41 8.49
C PHE A 497 -18.87 29.99 9.88
N ILE A 498 -17.93 29.09 9.97
CA ILE A 498 -17.31 28.64 11.23
C ILE A 498 -15.97 29.32 11.36
N VAL A 499 -15.86 30.27 12.27
CA VAL A 499 -14.57 30.86 12.62
C VAL A 499 -13.88 29.96 13.63
N ALA A 500 -12.83 29.27 13.18
CA ALA A 500 -12.15 28.27 13.96
C ALA A 500 -10.73 28.74 14.35
N SER A 501 -10.53 29.13 15.61
CA SER A 501 -9.24 29.60 16.12
C SER A 501 -9.10 29.30 17.60
N LYS A 502 -8.10 28.45 17.96
CA LYS A 502 -7.84 28.06 19.34
C LYS A 502 -7.56 29.29 20.23
N SER A 503 -6.63 30.15 19.83
CA SER A 503 -6.24 31.37 20.55
C SER A 503 -7.20 32.53 20.36
N GLY A 504 -8.09 32.45 19.37
CA GLY A 504 -8.95 33.56 18.94
C GLY A 504 -8.22 34.75 18.29
N SER A 505 -6.89 34.74 18.22
CA SER A 505 -6.08 35.85 17.75
C SER A 505 -5.33 35.57 16.43
N THR A 506 -5.54 34.40 15.83
CA THR A 506 -4.89 34.03 14.55
C THR A 506 -5.34 35.00 13.46
N MET A 507 -4.37 35.58 12.75
CA MET A 507 -4.62 36.66 11.78
C MET A 507 -5.50 36.22 10.61
N GLU A 508 -5.21 35.11 10.00
CA GLU A 508 -5.85 34.61 8.80
C GLU A 508 -7.35 34.34 9.02
N PRO A 509 -7.79 33.53 10.00
CA PRO A 509 -9.21 33.35 10.30
C PRO A 509 -9.96 34.65 10.61
N ASN A 510 -9.28 35.60 11.26
CA ASN A 510 -9.87 36.90 11.55
C ASN A 510 -10.03 37.74 10.25
N CYS A 511 -9.08 37.72 9.33
CA CYS A 511 -9.22 38.37 8.02
C CYS A 511 -10.35 37.76 7.19
N TYR A 512 -10.48 36.42 7.17
CA TYR A 512 -11.57 35.74 6.49
C TYR A 512 -12.93 36.08 7.12
N MET A 513 -13.00 36.04 8.44
CA MET A 513 -14.21 36.43 9.18
C MET A 513 -14.63 37.86 8.84
N ASP A 514 -13.72 38.82 8.90
CA ASP A 514 -14.06 40.22 8.56
C ASP A 514 -14.53 40.36 7.12
N TYR A 515 -13.93 39.62 6.19
CA TYR A 515 -14.30 39.61 4.79
C TYR A 515 -15.72 39.08 4.58
N PHE A 516 -16.01 37.88 5.05
CA PHE A 516 -17.35 37.31 4.86
C PHE A 516 -18.41 37.96 5.73
N TRP A 517 -18.05 38.50 6.89
CA TRP A 517 -18.94 39.31 7.71
C TRP A 517 -19.38 40.56 6.96
N ASP A 518 -18.49 41.26 6.32
CA ASP A 518 -18.79 42.46 5.52
C ASP A 518 -19.69 42.11 4.34
N LEU A 519 -19.39 41.04 3.59
CA LEU A 519 -20.22 40.55 2.50
C LEU A 519 -21.66 40.24 2.93
N VAL A 520 -21.80 39.50 4.03
CA VAL A 520 -23.13 39.17 4.57
C VAL A 520 -23.85 40.40 5.08
N SER A 521 -23.14 41.35 5.71
CA SER A 521 -23.72 42.55 6.32
C SER A 521 -24.29 43.56 5.28
N ARG A 522 -23.75 43.59 4.06
CA ARG A 522 -24.21 44.48 2.97
C ARG A 522 -25.58 44.10 2.39
N ARG A 523 -26.09 42.93 2.76
CA ARG A 523 -27.37 42.45 2.22
C ARG A 523 -28.55 43.07 2.98
N PRO A 524 -29.62 43.45 2.27
CA PRO A 524 -30.79 44.01 2.91
C PRO A 524 -31.40 43.08 3.97
N GLY A 525 -31.62 43.61 5.18
CA GLY A 525 -32.21 42.84 6.29
C GLY A 525 -31.30 41.77 6.90
N ALA A 526 -30.02 41.75 6.55
CA ALA A 526 -29.08 40.75 7.04
C ALA A 526 -28.94 40.79 8.58
N LYS A 527 -28.86 39.62 9.16
CA LYS A 527 -28.46 39.40 10.56
C LYS A 527 -27.20 38.52 10.54
N PRO A 528 -26.01 39.09 10.29
CA PRO A 528 -24.80 38.33 10.06
C PRO A 528 -24.54 37.31 11.14
N GLY A 529 -24.72 37.62 12.41
CA GLY A 529 -24.50 36.71 13.53
C GLY A 529 -25.23 35.37 13.42
N ARG A 530 -26.37 35.31 12.71
CA ARG A 530 -27.09 34.03 12.48
C ARG A 530 -26.36 33.08 11.53
N GLN A 531 -25.45 33.60 10.73
CA GLN A 531 -24.65 32.83 9.76
C GLN A 531 -23.23 32.53 10.28
N PHE A 532 -22.90 32.96 11.47
CA PHE A 532 -21.56 32.74 12.06
C PHE A 532 -21.59 31.87 13.30
N VAL A 533 -20.62 31.01 13.40
CA VAL A 533 -20.34 30.11 14.52
C VAL A 533 -18.87 30.29 14.92
N ALA A 534 -18.58 30.24 16.20
CA ALA A 534 -17.20 30.23 16.68
C ALA A 534 -16.83 28.86 17.25
N ILE A 535 -15.61 28.39 16.97
CA ILE A 535 -14.96 27.29 17.68
C ILE A 535 -13.65 27.85 18.24
N THR A 536 -13.53 27.88 19.56
CA THR A 536 -12.38 28.52 20.22
C THR A 536 -12.22 27.98 21.65
N ASP A 537 -11.07 28.27 22.27
CA ASP A 537 -10.90 27.98 23.70
C ASP A 537 -11.65 28.99 24.58
N PRO A 538 -11.97 28.62 25.83
CA PRO A 538 -12.59 29.54 26.79
C PRO A 538 -11.73 30.78 27.08
N GLY A 539 -12.36 31.94 27.23
CA GLY A 539 -11.69 33.19 27.60
C GLY A 539 -10.97 33.94 26.47
N THR A 540 -11.07 33.45 25.22
CA THR A 540 -10.38 34.05 24.08
C THR A 540 -11.07 35.32 23.55
N SER A 541 -10.33 36.10 22.77
CA SER A 541 -10.89 37.26 22.06
C SER A 541 -12.01 36.89 21.08
N LEU A 542 -11.95 35.68 20.47
CA LEU A 542 -12.99 35.21 19.56
C LEU A 542 -14.28 34.83 20.33
N GLU A 543 -14.19 34.25 21.53
CA GLU A 543 -15.34 34.01 22.38
C GLU A 543 -16.03 35.33 22.73
N LYS A 544 -15.28 36.36 23.11
CA LYS A 544 -15.82 37.70 23.41
C LYS A 544 -16.49 38.30 22.18
N LEU A 545 -15.79 38.29 21.04
CA LEU A 545 -16.30 38.80 19.78
C LEU A 545 -17.56 38.09 19.33
N SER A 546 -17.66 36.78 19.51
CA SER A 546 -18.83 36.00 19.14
C SER A 546 -20.08 36.40 19.92
N ARG A 547 -19.90 36.75 21.21
CA ARG A 547 -20.99 37.32 22.02
C ARG A 547 -21.40 38.75 21.58
N GLU A 548 -20.39 39.59 21.35
CA GLU A 548 -20.60 40.98 20.92
C GLU A 548 -21.32 41.06 19.56
N ARG A 549 -20.92 40.23 18.60
CA ARG A 549 -21.49 40.14 17.25
C ARG A 549 -22.71 39.19 17.17
N GLN A 550 -23.16 38.64 18.29
CA GLN A 550 -24.32 37.74 18.41
C GLN A 550 -24.22 36.55 17.45
N PHE A 551 -23.09 35.86 17.44
CA PHE A 551 -22.94 34.63 16.65
C PHE A 551 -24.01 33.61 17.05
N ARG A 552 -24.48 32.84 16.09
CA ARG A 552 -25.49 31.79 16.28
C ARG A 552 -25.14 30.83 17.40
N LYS A 553 -23.89 30.39 17.43
CA LYS A 553 -23.37 29.41 18.41
C LYS A 553 -21.88 29.63 18.63
N THR A 554 -21.47 29.35 19.87
CA THR A 554 -20.02 29.23 20.21
C THR A 554 -19.80 27.86 20.83
N PHE A 555 -18.94 27.06 20.20
CA PHE A 555 -18.46 25.80 20.73
C PHE A 555 -17.10 26.03 21.41
N LEU A 556 -17.06 25.76 22.70
CA LEU A 556 -15.82 25.90 23.48
C LEU A 556 -15.04 24.58 23.42
N ASN A 557 -13.79 24.70 23.06
CA ASN A 557 -12.87 23.57 23.00
C ASN A 557 -12.07 23.47 24.31
N PRO A 558 -11.70 22.28 24.80
CA PRO A 558 -10.83 22.15 25.95
C PRO A 558 -9.48 22.89 25.73
N ASN A 559 -9.10 23.76 26.65
CA ASN A 559 -7.90 24.59 26.52
C ASN A 559 -6.58 23.82 26.72
N ASP A 560 -6.67 22.58 27.22
CA ASP A 560 -5.55 21.66 27.46
C ASP A 560 -5.28 20.72 26.26
N VAL A 561 -5.84 21.02 25.08
CA VAL A 561 -5.60 20.28 23.83
C VAL A 561 -4.90 21.17 22.82
N GLY A 562 -3.73 20.73 22.31
CA GLY A 562 -3.00 21.42 21.25
C GLY A 562 -3.73 21.40 19.91
N GLY A 563 -3.47 22.37 19.02
CA GLY A 563 -4.16 22.47 17.73
C GLY A 563 -4.09 21.21 16.88
N ARG A 564 -2.89 20.63 16.71
CA ARG A 564 -2.69 19.39 15.92
C ARG A 564 -3.26 18.11 16.57
N PHE A 565 -3.57 18.17 17.89
CA PHE A 565 -4.23 17.10 18.65
C PHE A 565 -5.75 17.29 18.75
N SER A 566 -6.32 18.23 18.00
CA SER A 566 -7.73 18.62 18.16
C SER A 566 -8.69 17.92 17.20
N ALA A 567 -8.24 16.97 16.40
CA ALA A 567 -9.07 16.26 15.41
C ALA A 567 -10.31 15.60 16.04
N LEU A 568 -10.16 15.02 17.22
CA LEU A 568 -11.24 14.37 17.96
C LEU A 568 -11.94 15.30 18.98
N THR A 569 -11.81 16.63 18.83
CA THR A 569 -12.47 17.65 19.66
C THR A 569 -13.49 18.44 18.84
N MET A 570 -14.01 19.53 19.39
CA MET A 570 -15.00 20.38 18.69
C MET A 570 -14.48 20.91 17.35
N PHE A 571 -13.18 21.08 17.17
CA PHE A 571 -12.59 21.54 15.90
C PHE A 571 -12.81 20.56 14.76
N GLY A 572 -12.72 19.25 14.99
CA GLY A 572 -13.05 18.25 13.98
C GLY A 572 -14.51 17.81 14.00
N VAL A 573 -15.06 17.56 15.20
CA VAL A 573 -16.40 16.97 15.41
C VAL A 573 -17.52 17.86 14.89
N VAL A 574 -17.49 19.18 15.15
CA VAL A 574 -18.58 20.08 14.76
C VAL A 574 -18.68 20.21 13.24
N PRO A 575 -17.60 20.55 12.50
CA PRO A 575 -17.67 20.66 11.04
C PRO A 575 -18.03 19.34 10.36
N ALA A 576 -17.41 18.22 10.81
CA ALA A 576 -17.68 16.90 10.24
C ALA A 576 -19.15 16.48 10.40
N THR A 577 -19.77 16.74 11.58
CA THR A 577 -21.18 16.46 11.83
C THR A 577 -22.08 17.33 10.92
N LEU A 578 -21.77 18.61 10.77
CA LEU A 578 -22.49 19.51 9.89
C LEU A 578 -22.41 19.08 8.42
N GLY A 579 -21.25 18.61 7.97
CA GLY A 579 -21.03 18.07 6.63
C GLY A 579 -21.64 16.68 6.40
N GLY A 580 -22.18 16.04 7.43
CA GLY A 580 -22.90 14.77 7.31
C GLY A 580 -22.03 13.52 7.44
N ALA A 581 -20.83 13.61 8.01
CA ALA A 581 -20.02 12.45 8.34
C ALA A 581 -20.62 11.63 9.50
N ASP A 582 -20.43 10.31 9.50
CA ASP A 582 -20.77 9.45 10.64
C ASP A 582 -19.75 9.62 11.78
N VAL A 583 -19.90 10.74 12.50
CA VAL A 583 -19.06 11.06 13.66
C VAL A 583 -19.29 10.10 14.84
N THR A 584 -20.42 9.41 14.89
CA THR A 584 -20.65 8.38 15.92
C THR A 584 -19.77 7.17 15.70
N GLY A 585 -19.77 6.65 14.47
CA GLY A 585 -18.89 5.57 14.08
C GLY A 585 -17.43 5.97 14.26
N LEU A 586 -17.04 7.17 13.81
CA LEU A 586 -15.69 7.71 13.98
C LEU A 586 -15.24 7.71 15.44
N LEU A 587 -16.04 8.31 16.34
CA LEU A 587 -15.72 8.39 17.79
C LEU A 587 -15.75 7.02 18.45
N SER A 588 -16.60 6.09 17.99
CA SER A 588 -16.60 4.71 18.49
C SER A 588 -15.25 4.02 18.19
N ARG A 589 -14.73 4.18 16.97
CA ARG A 589 -13.40 3.67 16.57
C ARG A 589 -12.28 4.36 17.36
N ALA A 590 -12.36 5.68 17.57
CA ALA A 590 -11.39 6.42 18.38
C ALA A 590 -11.36 5.94 19.85
N ARG A 591 -12.53 5.68 20.45
CA ARG A 591 -12.63 5.15 21.82
C ARG A 591 -12.06 3.73 21.93
N ALA A 592 -12.31 2.88 20.92
CA ALA A 592 -11.70 1.56 20.86
C ALA A 592 -10.17 1.65 20.79
N ALA A 593 -9.64 2.57 19.98
CA ALA A 593 -8.21 2.82 19.90
C ALA A 593 -7.65 3.38 21.22
N ALA A 594 -8.35 4.30 21.89
CA ALA A 594 -7.94 4.81 23.20
C ALA A 594 -7.83 3.69 24.23
N LYS A 595 -8.79 2.74 24.23
CA LYS A 595 -8.72 1.54 25.05
C LYS A 595 -7.53 0.65 24.69
N ALA A 596 -7.29 0.42 23.40
CA ALA A 596 -6.16 -0.38 22.92
C ALA A 596 -4.80 0.28 23.23
N CYS A 597 -4.76 1.62 23.34
CA CYS A 597 -3.57 2.38 23.70
C CYS A 597 -3.48 2.69 25.22
N SER A 598 -4.37 2.14 26.05
CA SER A 598 -4.42 2.43 27.48
C SER A 598 -3.25 1.84 28.26
N ALA A 599 -3.06 2.32 29.49
CA ALA A 599 -2.05 1.78 30.42
C ALA A 599 -2.27 0.30 30.79
N ALA A 600 -3.49 -0.22 30.61
CA ALA A 600 -3.82 -1.62 30.89
C ALA A 600 -3.42 -2.57 29.73
N THR A 601 -3.13 -2.03 28.57
CA THR A 601 -2.71 -2.82 27.40
C THR A 601 -1.21 -3.11 27.50
N PRO A 602 -0.77 -4.37 27.36
CA PRO A 602 0.66 -4.68 27.32
C PRO A 602 1.38 -3.83 26.25
N THR A 603 2.56 -3.32 26.59
CA THR A 603 3.30 -2.40 25.69
C THR A 603 3.47 -2.96 24.27
N ARG A 604 3.70 -4.27 24.16
CA ARG A 604 3.87 -4.96 22.86
C ARG A 604 2.59 -4.97 22.01
N ASP A 605 1.42 -4.97 22.63
CA ASP A 605 0.12 -5.04 21.97
C ASP A 605 -0.50 -3.66 21.74
N ASN A 606 0.13 -2.61 22.27
CA ASN A 606 -0.33 -1.22 22.16
C ASN A 606 0.01 -0.64 20.78
N PRO A 607 -0.98 -0.37 19.91
CA PRO A 607 -0.72 0.03 18.52
C PRO A 607 -0.03 1.40 18.41
N GLY A 608 -0.37 2.33 19.30
CA GLY A 608 0.26 3.65 19.33
C GLY A 608 1.73 3.59 19.74
N LEU A 609 2.06 2.75 20.74
CA LEU A 609 3.45 2.58 21.18
C LEU A 609 4.29 1.81 20.14
N ARG A 610 3.71 0.83 19.45
CA ARG A 610 4.40 0.13 18.34
C ARG A 610 4.77 1.10 17.21
N LEU A 611 3.81 1.90 16.76
CA LEU A 611 4.06 2.93 15.75
C LEU A 611 5.07 3.97 16.26
N GLY A 612 4.92 4.43 17.50
CA GLY A 612 5.84 5.40 18.10
C GLY A 612 7.26 4.88 18.29
N ALA A 613 7.41 3.60 18.66
CA ALA A 613 8.71 2.94 18.71
C ALA A 613 9.34 2.85 17.31
N ALA A 614 8.56 2.49 16.29
CA ALA A 614 9.04 2.48 14.90
C ALA A 614 9.50 3.87 14.45
N LEU A 615 8.66 4.88 14.62
CA LEU A 615 9.00 6.27 14.25
C LEU A 615 10.23 6.78 15.01
N GLY A 616 10.22 6.64 16.33
CA GLY A 616 11.23 7.24 17.20
C GLY A 616 12.59 6.53 17.12
N ARG A 617 12.60 5.18 17.10
CA ARG A 617 13.86 4.42 16.99
C ARG A 617 14.51 4.59 15.64
N HIS A 618 13.74 4.45 14.55
CA HIS A 618 14.30 4.66 13.22
C HIS A 618 14.83 6.07 13.01
N ALA A 619 14.12 7.10 13.51
CA ALA A 619 14.60 8.47 13.45
C ALA A 619 15.90 8.68 14.25
N LYS A 620 16.00 8.07 15.45
CA LYS A 620 17.21 8.09 16.27
C LYS A 620 18.40 7.41 15.58
N ASP A 621 18.12 6.39 14.77
CA ASP A 621 19.11 5.64 14.00
C ASP A 621 19.37 6.26 12.60
N GLY A 622 18.93 7.52 12.38
CA GLY A 622 19.18 8.30 11.15
C GLY A 622 18.16 8.08 10.03
N ARG A 623 17.05 7.34 10.28
CA ARG A 623 15.94 7.20 9.34
C ARG A 623 14.81 8.15 9.71
N ASP A 624 15.06 9.43 9.51
CA ASP A 624 14.21 10.54 9.92
C ASP A 624 13.32 11.12 8.81
N LYS A 625 13.23 10.43 7.67
CA LYS A 625 12.37 10.78 6.53
C LYS A 625 11.24 9.76 6.42
N LEU A 626 10.05 10.14 6.86
CA LEU A 626 8.85 9.31 6.89
C LEU A 626 8.08 9.43 5.58
N ASN A 627 8.19 8.44 4.71
CA ASN A 627 7.38 8.36 3.49
C ASN A 627 6.01 7.73 3.78
N LEU A 628 4.93 8.48 3.56
CA LEU A 628 3.57 8.00 3.68
C LEU A 628 3.08 7.47 2.32
N VAL A 629 2.71 6.20 2.30
CA VAL A 629 2.16 5.51 1.13
C VAL A 629 0.71 5.18 1.43
N LEU A 630 -0.19 6.02 0.96
CA LEU A 630 -1.60 5.96 1.32
C LEU A 630 -2.44 5.31 0.22
N ASP A 631 -3.51 4.62 0.60
CA ASP A 631 -4.60 4.29 -0.32
C ASP A 631 -5.15 5.61 -0.90
N PRO A 632 -5.46 5.70 -2.21
CA PRO A 632 -5.96 6.93 -2.81
C PRO A 632 -7.17 7.54 -2.09
N ARG A 633 -8.02 6.73 -1.48
CA ARG A 633 -9.17 7.20 -0.69
C ARG A 633 -8.80 7.76 0.68
N LEU A 634 -7.57 7.51 1.14
CA LEU A 634 -7.02 8.01 2.39
C LEU A 634 -6.00 9.13 2.16
N GLU A 635 -5.79 9.57 0.93
CA GLU A 635 -4.71 10.52 0.58
C GLU A 635 -4.74 11.78 1.45
N ALA A 636 -5.94 12.32 1.68
CA ALA A 636 -6.11 13.49 2.53
C ALA A 636 -5.72 13.29 4.00
N PHE A 637 -5.63 12.05 4.49
CA PHE A 637 -5.11 11.77 5.83
C PHE A 637 -3.64 12.19 5.98
N GLY A 638 -2.90 12.17 4.87
CA GLY A 638 -1.52 12.64 4.83
C GLY A 638 -1.35 14.09 5.27
N LEU A 639 -2.33 14.96 4.99
CA LEU A 639 -2.29 16.38 5.39
C LEU A 639 -2.25 16.55 6.92
N TRP A 640 -3.06 15.77 7.63
CA TRP A 640 -3.10 15.81 9.08
C TRP A 640 -1.87 15.14 9.72
N VAL A 641 -1.44 13.99 9.18
CA VAL A 641 -0.22 13.30 9.66
C VAL A 641 1.01 14.19 9.45
N GLU A 642 1.08 14.89 8.31
CA GLU A 642 2.15 15.85 8.02
C GLU A 642 2.27 16.91 9.11
N GLN A 643 1.14 17.53 9.48
CA GLN A 643 1.14 18.49 10.58
C GLN A 643 1.55 17.84 11.91
N LEU A 644 0.91 16.73 12.27
CA LEU A 644 1.13 16.08 13.56
C LEU A 644 2.62 15.73 13.74
N ILE A 645 3.22 15.09 12.76
CA ILE A 645 4.63 14.67 12.81
C ILE A 645 5.58 15.86 12.82
N ALA A 646 5.45 16.76 11.83
CA ALA A 646 6.39 17.85 11.65
C ALA A 646 6.37 18.85 12.83
N GLU A 647 5.18 19.22 13.27
CA GLU A 647 5.03 20.19 14.36
C GLU A 647 5.36 19.60 15.74
N SER A 648 5.13 18.29 15.95
CA SER A 648 5.45 17.62 17.20
C SER A 648 6.94 17.26 17.31
N THR A 649 7.60 16.88 16.20
CA THR A 649 8.97 16.35 16.28
C THR A 649 10.03 17.35 15.86
N GLY A 650 9.70 18.34 15.03
CA GLY A 650 10.67 19.25 14.41
C GLY A 650 11.14 20.38 15.30
N LYS A 651 11.99 20.10 16.29
CA LYS A 651 12.51 21.09 17.23
C LYS A 651 13.84 20.67 17.84
N GLU A 652 14.55 21.62 18.42
CA GLU A 652 15.84 21.38 19.10
C GLU A 652 16.89 20.74 18.15
N GLY A 653 16.80 21.04 16.84
CA GLY A 653 17.69 20.46 15.82
C GLY A 653 17.39 19.00 15.48
N ARG A 654 16.27 18.46 15.92
CA ARG A 654 15.79 17.09 15.67
C ARG A 654 14.43 17.12 14.98
N GLY A 655 14.00 15.97 14.47
CA GLY A 655 12.67 15.85 13.89
C GLY A 655 12.56 14.75 12.88
N ILE A 656 11.32 14.41 12.55
CA ILE A 656 10.96 13.48 11.49
C ILE A 656 10.31 14.30 10.39
N LEU A 657 10.85 14.23 9.17
CA LEU A 657 10.26 14.85 7.99
C LEU A 657 9.17 13.96 7.42
N PRO A 658 7.91 14.35 7.47
CA PRO A 658 6.86 13.64 6.72
C PRO A 658 6.98 13.96 5.23
N VAL A 659 6.89 12.93 4.40
CA VAL A 659 6.93 13.01 2.94
C VAL A 659 5.63 12.44 2.42
N VAL A 660 4.73 13.33 1.99
CA VAL A 660 3.38 12.99 1.53
C VAL A 660 3.30 13.18 0.02
N GLY A 661 2.58 12.26 -0.66
CA GLY A 661 2.31 12.38 -2.08
C GLY A 661 3.55 12.20 -2.99
N GLU A 662 4.69 11.75 -2.49
CA GLU A 662 5.85 11.41 -3.32
C GLU A 662 5.59 10.06 -4.01
N PRO A 663 5.59 10.00 -5.36
CA PRO A 663 5.39 8.74 -6.06
C PRO A 663 6.47 7.72 -5.73
N LEU A 664 6.08 6.44 -5.53
CA LEU A 664 7.02 5.36 -5.29
C LEU A 664 7.91 5.10 -6.50
N GLY A 665 9.21 5.15 -6.28
CA GLY A 665 10.26 4.85 -7.24
C GLY A 665 10.96 3.51 -6.98
N ALA A 666 11.99 3.21 -7.78
CA ALA A 666 12.89 2.10 -7.54
C ALA A 666 13.73 2.32 -6.26
N PRO A 667 14.23 1.27 -5.59
CA PRO A 667 15.04 1.40 -4.37
C PRO A 667 16.25 2.34 -4.50
N SER A 668 16.90 2.38 -5.68
CA SER A 668 18.02 3.28 -5.96
C SER A 668 17.68 4.77 -5.91
N ALA A 669 16.38 5.11 -5.96
CA ALA A 669 15.92 6.48 -5.84
C ALA A 669 15.89 6.99 -4.39
N TYR A 670 16.16 6.17 -3.40
CA TYR A 670 16.04 6.52 -1.98
C TYR A 670 17.37 6.42 -1.24
N GLY A 671 17.60 7.40 -0.33
CA GLY A 671 18.66 7.30 0.66
C GLY A 671 18.32 6.30 1.77
N ARG A 672 19.32 5.93 2.57
CA ARG A 672 19.11 5.01 3.71
C ARG A 672 18.37 5.67 4.89
N ASP A 673 18.04 6.93 4.78
CA ASP A 673 17.38 7.75 5.79
C ASP A 673 15.84 7.66 5.78
N ARG A 674 15.29 6.68 5.03
CA ARG A 674 13.85 6.50 4.85
C ARG A 674 13.26 5.46 5.78
N LEU A 675 12.05 5.78 6.26
CA LEU A 675 11.07 4.88 6.83
C LEU A 675 9.79 5.01 6.00
N PHE A 676 9.19 3.90 5.60
CA PHE A 676 7.93 3.90 4.88
C PHE A 676 6.80 3.46 5.79
N VAL A 677 5.65 4.15 5.70
CA VAL A 677 4.41 3.71 6.35
C VAL A 677 3.34 3.56 5.28
N ARG A 678 2.92 2.33 5.01
CA ARG A 678 1.79 2.01 4.14
C ARG A 678 0.51 2.02 4.95
N ILE A 679 -0.49 2.80 4.53
CA ILE A 679 -1.85 2.77 5.08
C ILE A 679 -2.79 2.38 3.97
N SER A 680 -3.46 1.23 4.12
CA SER A 680 -4.38 0.65 3.14
C SER A 680 -5.75 0.40 3.74
N LEU A 681 -6.74 0.27 2.88
CA LEU A 681 -8.07 -0.19 3.26
C LEU A 681 -8.20 -1.68 2.94
N LYS A 682 -8.83 -2.42 3.82
CA LYS A 682 -9.05 -3.85 3.68
C LYS A 682 -9.77 -4.19 2.37
N GLY A 683 -9.29 -5.20 1.69
CA GLY A 683 -9.81 -5.59 0.38
C GLY A 683 -9.40 -4.69 -0.79
N HIS A 684 -8.54 -3.70 -0.55
CA HIS A 684 -7.96 -2.85 -1.58
C HIS A 684 -6.47 -3.14 -1.74
N HIS A 685 -6.13 -3.88 -2.79
CA HIS A 685 -4.78 -4.22 -3.15
C HIS A 685 -4.37 -3.47 -4.43
N ASP A 686 -3.29 -2.72 -4.35
CA ASP A 686 -2.63 -2.12 -5.51
C ASP A 686 -1.34 -2.91 -5.78
N ALA A 687 -1.41 -3.81 -6.74
CA ALA A 687 -0.31 -4.74 -7.06
C ALA A 687 0.99 -4.01 -7.47
N ASP A 688 0.91 -2.82 -8.08
CA ASP A 688 2.09 -2.03 -8.43
C ASP A 688 2.73 -1.40 -7.19
N VAL A 689 1.93 -0.87 -6.29
CA VAL A 689 2.39 -0.34 -5.00
C VAL A 689 3.01 -1.45 -4.16
N ASP A 690 2.35 -2.60 -4.04
CA ASP A 690 2.83 -3.74 -3.25
C ASP A 690 4.15 -4.28 -3.80
N LYS A 691 4.28 -4.40 -5.11
CA LYS A 691 5.53 -4.79 -5.78
C LYS A 691 6.67 -3.81 -5.50
N LYS A 692 6.40 -2.50 -5.56
CA LYS A 692 7.41 -1.47 -5.27
C LYS A 692 7.83 -1.48 -3.81
N LEU A 693 6.87 -1.65 -2.88
CA LEU A 693 7.15 -1.77 -1.45
C LEU A 693 7.98 -3.02 -1.14
N ALA A 694 7.67 -4.17 -1.74
CA ALA A 694 8.47 -5.38 -1.59
C ALA A 694 9.92 -5.20 -2.09
N ALA A 695 10.11 -4.48 -3.19
CA ALA A 695 11.44 -4.16 -3.69
C ALA A 695 12.21 -3.22 -2.73
N LEU A 696 11.54 -2.24 -2.13
CA LEU A 696 12.14 -1.35 -1.12
C LEU A 696 12.52 -2.12 0.16
N GLU A 697 11.67 -3.00 0.63
CA GLU A 697 11.91 -3.86 1.79
C GLU A 697 13.10 -4.79 1.54
N SER A 698 13.17 -5.43 0.37
CA SER A 698 14.30 -6.25 -0.05
C SER A 698 15.62 -5.46 -0.13
N ALA A 699 15.54 -4.15 -0.38
CA ALA A 699 16.69 -3.24 -0.37
C ALA A 699 17.06 -2.72 1.05
N GLY A 700 16.35 -3.18 2.09
CA GLY A 700 16.63 -2.84 3.49
C GLY A 700 15.98 -1.54 3.98
N HIS A 701 14.92 -1.07 3.31
CA HIS A 701 14.10 0.01 3.83
C HIS A 701 13.02 -0.54 4.76
N PRO A 702 12.90 -0.05 6.01
CA PRO A 702 11.84 -0.48 6.92
C PRO A 702 10.47 0.00 6.42
N ILE A 703 9.47 -0.90 6.52
CA ILE A 703 8.09 -0.62 6.09
C ILE A 703 7.12 -1.01 7.18
N VAL A 704 6.44 -0.03 7.73
CA VAL A 704 5.30 -0.25 8.64
C VAL A 704 4.02 -0.33 7.82
N ARG A 705 3.22 -1.37 8.03
CA ARG A 705 1.94 -1.57 7.34
C ARG A 705 0.78 -1.43 8.32
N LEU A 706 -0.17 -0.56 7.98
CA LEU A 706 -1.39 -0.31 8.72
C LEU A 706 -2.57 -0.57 7.78
N GLU A 707 -3.35 -1.60 8.06
CA GLU A 707 -4.56 -1.91 7.33
C GLU A 707 -5.79 -1.46 8.12
N LEU A 708 -6.67 -0.71 7.49
CA LEU A 708 -7.89 -0.18 8.06
C LEU A 708 -9.08 -1.00 7.56
N GLU A 709 -10.04 -1.32 8.43
CA GLU A 709 -11.26 -2.03 8.03
C GLU A 709 -12.09 -1.21 7.02
N ASP A 710 -12.24 0.09 7.32
CA ASP A 710 -12.96 1.05 6.48
C ASP A 710 -12.52 2.50 6.79
N ALA A 711 -13.15 3.47 6.13
CA ALA A 711 -12.84 4.89 6.31
C ALA A 711 -13.12 5.41 7.73
N LEU A 712 -14.01 4.79 8.52
CA LEU A 712 -14.31 5.21 9.91
C LEU A 712 -13.14 4.91 10.85
N ASP A 713 -12.24 3.98 10.49
CA ASP A 713 -11.00 3.76 11.24
C ASP A 713 -10.08 4.98 11.24
N LEU A 714 -10.37 6.01 10.44
CA LEU A 714 -9.75 7.32 10.57
C LEU A 714 -9.82 7.85 12.01
N GLY A 715 -10.93 7.60 12.73
CA GLY A 715 -11.07 7.94 14.14
C GLY A 715 -10.07 7.23 15.03
N ALA A 716 -9.83 5.96 14.79
CA ALA A 716 -8.79 5.18 15.48
C ALA A 716 -7.39 5.70 15.15
N GLN A 717 -7.14 6.00 13.86
CA GLN A 717 -5.85 6.48 13.41
C GLN A 717 -5.48 7.85 14.01
N PHE A 718 -6.40 8.77 14.14
CA PHE A 718 -6.12 10.03 14.83
C PHE A 718 -5.52 9.77 16.22
N PHE A 719 -6.15 8.93 17.03
CA PHE A 719 -5.67 8.64 18.37
C PHE A 719 -4.35 7.83 18.40
N VAL A 720 -4.24 6.81 17.55
CA VAL A 720 -3.03 5.97 17.46
C VAL A 720 -1.80 6.82 17.09
N TRP A 721 -1.93 7.73 16.12
CA TRP A 721 -0.83 8.59 15.71
C TRP A 721 -0.50 9.65 16.77
N GLU A 722 -1.47 10.14 17.54
CA GLU A 722 -1.24 11.03 18.69
C GLU A 722 -0.39 10.35 19.77
N ILE A 723 -0.71 9.09 20.13
CA ILE A 723 0.13 8.27 21.01
C ILE A 723 1.52 8.03 20.40
N ALA A 724 1.58 7.76 19.10
CA ALA A 724 2.84 7.48 18.43
C ALA A 724 3.80 8.66 18.45
N VAL A 725 3.32 9.89 18.22
CA VAL A 725 4.21 11.08 18.29
C VAL A 725 4.63 11.40 19.72
N ALA A 726 3.79 11.12 20.72
CA ALA A 726 4.17 11.26 22.13
C ALA A 726 5.34 10.32 22.47
N ALA A 727 5.28 9.05 22.03
CA ALA A 727 6.36 8.09 22.21
C ALA A 727 7.60 8.43 21.35
N ALA A 728 7.42 8.87 20.09
CA ALA A 728 8.53 9.32 19.26
C ALA A 728 9.28 10.52 19.86
N GLY A 729 8.53 11.46 20.45
CA GLY A 729 9.10 12.60 21.19
C GLY A 729 9.98 12.16 22.38
N TYR A 730 9.60 11.10 23.06
CA TYR A 730 10.44 10.49 24.11
C TYR A 730 11.77 10.00 23.53
N PHE A 731 11.78 9.24 22.45
CA PHE A 731 13.01 8.74 21.82
C PHE A 731 13.90 9.86 21.30
N LEU A 732 13.30 10.92 20.79
CA LEU A 732 14.00 12.09 20.30
C LEU A 732 14.47 13.02 21.44
N GLY A 733 13.96 12.85 22.66
CA GLY A 733 14.31 13.66 23.83
C GLY A 733 13.80 15.10 23.77
N ILE A 734 12.65 15.31 23.11
CA ILE A 734 12.04 16.63 22.88
C ILE A 734 10.66 16.72 23.55
N ASP A 735 10.12 17.94 23.69
CA ASP A 735 8.72 18.17 24.03
C ASP A 735 7.85 18.07 22.76
N PRO A 736 7.01 17.01 22.59
CA PRO A 736 6.22 16.85 21.36
C PRO A 736 4.97 17.73 21.31
N PHE A 737 4.67 18.54 22.33
CA PHE A 737 3.40 19.26 22.46
C PHE A 737 3.52 20.77 22.23
N ASN A 738 4.71 21.34 22.29
CA ASN A 738 4.96 22.75 22.00
C ASN A 738 5.34 23.02 20.53
N GLN A 739 5.45 24.29 20.13
CA GLN A 739 5.86 24.73 18.79
C GLN A 739 6.57 26.10 18.86
N PRO A 740 7.82 26.16 19.37
CA PRO A 740 8.48 27.44 19.67
C PRO A 740 8.95 28.19 18.40
N ASP A 741 9.27 27.48 17.30
CA ASP A 741 10.03 28.05 16.18
C ASP A 741 9.15 28.74 15.11
N VAL A 742 7.81 28.67 15.22
CA VAL A 742 6.90 29.35 14.26
C VAL A 742 6.66 30.82 14.61
N GLN A 743 6.99 31.26 15.83
CA GLN A 743 6.69 32.62 16.27
C GLN A 743 7.51 33.67 15.51
N ALA A 744 8.78 33.41 15.22
CA ALA A 744 9.64 34.34 14.49
C ALA A 744 9.10 34.74 13.10
N ALA A 745 8.48 33.83 12.37
CA ALA A 745 7.85 34.13 11.08
C ALA A 745 6.62 35.05 11.24
N LYS A 746 5.83 34.82 12.27
CA LYS A 746 4.65 35.65 12.59
C LYS A 746 5.06 37.07 12.98
N ASP A 747 6.11 37.18 13.80
CA ASP A 747 6.61 38.48 14.25
C ASP A 747 7.13 39.31 13.06
N ARG A 748 7.92 38.70 12.17
CA ARG A 748 8.41 39.37 10.96
C ARG A 748 7.27 39.75 10.00
N THR A 749 6.23 38.90 9.88
CA THR A 749 5.03 39.23 9.10
C THR A 749 4.33 40.46 9.69
N ASN A 750 4.14 40.49 11.00
CA ASN A 750 3.53 41.64 11.73
C ASN A 750 4.35 42.92 11.59
N GLU A 751 5.69 42.82 11.67
CA GLU A 751 6.60 43.92 11.43
C GLU A 751 6.39 44.54 10.03
N LEU A 752 6.37 43.69 8.99
CA LEU A 752 6.15 44.12 7.62
C LEU A 752 4.76 44.80 7.44
N LEU A 753 3.73 44.26 8.06
CA LEU A 753 2.37 44.80 8.01
C LEU A 753 2.22 46.10 8.82
N SER A 754 3.00 46.25 9.88
CA SER A 754 3.05 47.49 10.67
C SER A 754 3.83 48.62 9.96
N GLY A 755 4.76 48.27 9.08
CA GLY A 755 5.56 49.17 8.29
C GLY A 755 4.95 49.59 6.95
N LEU A 756 3.63 49.35 6.73
CA LEU A 756 2.95 49.70 5.47
C LEU A 756 2.98 51.22 5.22
N VAL A 757 3.27 51.61 3.96
CA VAL A 757 3.20 52.99 3.48
C VAL A 757 2.15 53.03 2.37
N GLY A 758 1.06 53.75 2.62
CA GLY A 758 -0.06 53.77 1.66
C GLY A 758 -0.69 52.42 1.34
N GLY A 759 -0.65 51.51 2.29
CA GLY A 759 -1.16 50.12 2.10
C GLY A 759 -0.21 49.16 1.38
N ALA A 760 0.97 49.62 0.97
CA ALA A 760 2.00 48.83 0.31
C ALA A 760 3.10 48.41 1.27
N LEU A 761 3.65 47.19 1.10
CA LEU A 761 4.82 46.72 1.84
C LEU A 761 6.07 47.55 1.52
N PRO A 762 6.98 47.71 2.47
CA PRO A 762 8.27 48.35 2.21
C PRO A 762 8.96 47.75 0.97
N ALA A 763 9.54 48.61 0.13
CA ALA A 763 10.24 48.13 -1.07
C ALA A 763 11.39 47.19 -0.69
N GLU A 764 11.52 46.11 -1.42
CA GLU A 764 12.63 45.15 -1.26
C GLU A 764 13.39 45.07 -2.57
N LYS A 765 14.70 45.29 -2.51
CA LYS A 765 15.56 45.23 -3.69
C LYS A 765 16.00 43.80 -3.93
N ALA A 766 15.71 43.24 -5.11
CA ALA A 766 16.21 41.93 -5.50
C ALA A 766 17.75 41.88 -5.45
N GLN A 767 18.29 40.78 -4.95
CA GLN A 767 19.73 40.57 -4.90
C GLN A 767 20.30 40.28 -6.29
N PHE A 768 19.52 39.67 -7.15
CA PHE A 768 19.82 39.44 -8.57
C PHE A 768 18.52 39.07 -9.33
N ARG A 769 18.66 38.77 -10.62
CA ARG A 769 17.54 38.21 -11.43
C ARG A 769 17.90 36.79 -11.88
N ALA A 770 16.87 35.96 -12.02
CA ALA A 770 16.97 34.58 -12.47
C ALA A 770 15.97 34.35 -13.63
N GLY A 771 16.46 34.41 -14.87
CA GLY A 771 15.62 34.33 -16.05
C GLY A 771 14.51 35.41 -16.08
N GLY A 772 14.89 36.63 -15.71
CA GLY A 772 13.98 37.77 -15.60
C GLY A 772 13.21 37.86 -14.27
N LEU A 773 13.17 36.82 -13.45
CA LEU A 773 12.47 36.79 -12.16
C LEU A 773 13.33 37.48 -11.08
N ALA A 774 12.70 38.23 -10.17
CA ALA A 774 13.39 38.77 -9.00
C ALA A 774 13.78 37.65 -8.04
N ALA A 775 15.05 37.59 -7.64
CA ALA A 775 15.60 36.54 -6.83
C ALA A 775 16.22 37.09 -5.53
N PHE A 776 15.96 36.32 -4.45
CA PHE A 776 16.46 36.60 -3.08
C PHE A 776 16.99 35.27 -2.51
N ALA A 777 18.22 35.27 -2.02
CA ALA A 777 18.90 34.07 -1.60
C ALA A 777 19.80 34.30 -0.37
N ASP A 778 20.32 33.22 0.20
CA ASP A 778 21.36 33.29 1.20
C ASP A 778 22.70 33.75 0.57
N ASP A 779 23.54 34.31 1.40
CA ASP A 779 24.82 34.89 0.95
C ASP A 779 25.74 33.88 0.25
N ALA A 780 25.69 32.62 0.65
CA ALA A 780 26.49 31.56 0.05
C ALA A 780 26.08 31.31 -1.42
N LEU A 781 24.77 31.33 -1.72
CA LEU A 781 24.29 31.19 -3.09
C LEU A 781 24.60 32.41 -3.95
N VAL A 782 24.41 33.61 -3.40
CA VAL A 782 24.77 34.89 -4.06
C VAL A 782 26.27 34.93 -4.43
N SER A 783 27.12 34.53 -3.48
CA SER A 783 28.57 34.46 -3.70
C SER A 783 28.98 33.42 -4.72
N ALA A 784 28.34 32.22 -4.67
CA ALA A 784 28.64 31.15 -5.63
C ALA A 784 28.24 31.50 -7.07
N LEU A 785 27.17 32.29 -7.24
CA LEU A 785 26.73 32.77 -8.55
C LEU A 785 27.54 33.97 -9.05
N LYS A 786 28.37 34.59 -8.20
CA LYS A 786 29.14 35.82 -8.51
C LYS A 786 28.25 36.88 -9.13
N THR A 787 27.13 37.18 -8.49
CA THR A 787 26.06 38.06 -9.02
C THR A 787 25.83 39.25 -8.09
N ASP A 788 25.39 40.35 -8.65
CA ASP A 788 24.89 41.54 -7.94
C ASP A 788 23.48 41.91 -8.42
N GLY A 789 22.83 42.86 -7.81
CA GLY A 789 21.46 43.21 -8.07
C GLY A 789 21.14 43.67 -9.51
N SER A 790 22.10 43.86 -10.36
CA SER A 790 21.96 44.31 -11.75
C SER A 790 22.05 43.18 -12.79
N GLN A 791 22.49 41.97 -12.38
CA GLN A 791 22.72 40.86 -13.31
C GLN A 791 21.54 39.92 -13.40
N ASP A 792 21.22 39.51 -14.62
CA ASP A 792 20.28 38.44 -14.92
C ASP A 792 21.07 37.15 -15.24
N ARG A 793 20.76 36.07 -14.51
CA ARG A 793 21.35 34.74 -14.71
C ARG A 793 20.31 33.81 -15.32
N PRO A 794 20.71 32.88 -16.19
CA PRO A 794 19.78 31.87 -16.63
C PRO A 794 19.13 31.13 -15.43
N LEU A 795 17.81 31.00 -15.45
CA LEU A 795 17.07 30.37 -14.37
C LEU A 795 17.59 28.95 -14.06
N ARG A 796 17.96 28.22 -15.10
CA ARG A 796 18.59 26.89 -14.99
C ARG A 796 19.85 26.90 -14.13
N ASP A 797 20.74 27.88 -14.34
CA ASP A 797 22.02 27.93 -13.65
C ASP A 797 21.83 28.26 -12.16
N VAL A 798 20.88 29.14 -11.87
CA VAL A 798 20.50 29.50 -10.50
C VAL A 798 19.91 28.30 -9.76
N LEU A 799 18.97 27.59 -10.38
CA LEU A 799 18.37 26.40 -9.78
C LEU A 799 19.39 25.27 -9.62
N SER A 800 20.28 25.08 -10.60
CA SER A 800 21.35 24.07 -10.51
C SER A 800 22.32 24.38 -9.39
N ALA A 801 22.73 25.64 -9.22
CA ALA A 801 23.59 26.06 -8.13
C ALA A 801 22.91 25.88 -6.75
N HIS A 802 21.59 26.17 -6.66
CA HIS A 802 20.85 26.02 -5.43
C HIS A 802 20.69 24.55 -5.05
N LEU A 803 20.25 23.71 -5.98
CA LEU A 803 20.03 22.27 -5.78
C LEU A 803 21.35 21.48 -5.70
N GLY A 804 22.42 21.95 -6.31
CA GLY A 804 23.78 21.37 -6.16
C GLY A 804 24.30 21.40 -4.73
N ARG A 805 23.63 22.11 -3.83
CA ARG A 805 23.96 22.18 -2.39
C ARG A 805 23.27 21.06 -1.57
N VAL A 806 22.47 20.20 -2.21
CA VAL A 806 21.82 19.07 -1.56
C VAL A 806 22.86 17.99 -1.26
N ALA A 807 23.00 17.63 0.00
CA ALA A 807 23.91 16.62 0.52
C ALA A 807 23.12 15.35 0.96
N PRO A 808 23.78 14.21 1.17
CA PRO A 808 23.15 13.04 1.77
C PRO A 808 22.49 13.38 3.12
N GLY A 809 21.25 12.93 3.32
CA GLY A 809 20.45 13.25 4.51
C GLY A 809 19.68 14.57 4.44
N ASP A 810 19.85 15.35 3.38
CA ASP A 810 19.06 16.55 3.14
C ASP A 810 17.68 16.26 2.56
N TYR A 811 16.85 17.31 2.49
CA TYR A 811 15.56 17.32 1.79
C TYR A 811 15.36 18.65 1.05
N VAL A 812 14.53 18.64 0.03
CA VAL A 812 14.17 19.84 -0.75
C VAL A 812 12.71 20.19 -0.50
N CYS A 813 12.43 21.47 -0.25
CA CYS A 813 11.08 22.00 -0.11
C CYS A 813 10.75 22.99 -1.22
N LEU A 814 9.67 22.74 -1.95
CA LEU A 814 9.03 23.70 -2.84
C LEU A 814 7.89 24.37 -2.07
N LEU A 815 8.04 25.64 -1.73
CA LEU A 815 7.14 26.40 -0.88
C LEU A 815 6.36 27.41 -1.74
N ALA A 816 5.09 27.12 -2.03
CA ALA A 816 4.26 27.87 -2.98
C ALA A 816 3.29 28.83 -2.27
N PHE A 817 3.51 30.13 -2.35
CA PHE A 817 2.57 31.18 -1.96
C PHE A 817 1.83 31.68 -3.20
N LEU A 818 1.02 30.79 -3.78
CA LEU A 818 0.32 30.93 -5.06
C LEU A 818 -1.15 30.57 -4.89
N ALA A 819 -1.99 30.97 -5.87
CA ALA A 819 -3.34 30.41 -5.94
C ALA A 819 -3.28 28.90 -6.12
N GLU A 820 -4.03 28.16 -5.31
CA GLU A 820 -4.11 26.70 -5.38
C GLU A 820 -5.04 26.25 -6.52
N THR A 821 -4.58 26.44 -7.75
CA THR A 821 -5.25 26.01 -8.98
C THR A 821 -4.69 24.67 -9.46
N ASP A 822 -5.48 23.93 -10.25
CA ASP A 822 -5.02 22.67 -10.87
C ASP A 822 -3.78 22.88 -11.75
N GLU A 823 -3.67 24.05 -12.39
CA GLU A 823 -2.52 24.39 -13.22
C GLU A 823 -1.24 24.55 -12.38
N ASN A 824 -1.32 25.34 -11.31
CA ASN A 824 -0.18 25.53 -10.40
C ASN A 824 0.18 24.22 -9.69
N ARG A 825 -0.81 23.43 -9.29
CA ARG A 825 -0.59 22.12 -8.67
C ARG A 825 0.18 21.17 -9.59
N ARG A 826 -0.26 21.04 -10.85
CA ARG A 826 0.44 20.20 -11.85
C ARG A 826 1.86 20.68 -12.11
N ALA A 827 2.06 21.98 -12.27
CA ALA A 827 3.39 22.53 -12.51
C ALA A 827 4.36 22.30 -11.34
N LEU A 828 3.88 22.40 -10.09
CA LEU A 828 4.65 22.08 -8.90
C LEU A 828 5.00 20.59 -8.80
N GLU A 829 4.04 19.72 -9.16
CA GLU A 829 4.29 18.28 -9.22
C GLU A 829 5.32 17.90 -10.30
N ASP A 830 5.29 18.58 -11.44
CA ASP A 830 6.32 18.43 -12.47
C ASP A 830 7.69 18.88 -11.94
N ALA A 831 7.76 20.05 -11.29
CA ALA A 831 8.98 20.52 -10.66
C ALA A 831 9.49 19.51 -9.59
N ARG A 832 8.61 18.98 -8.74
CA ARG A 832 8.94 17.93 -7.76
C ARG A 832 9.54 16.70 -8.43
N ARG A 833 8.91 16.19 -9.51
CA ARG A 833 9.42 15.04 -10.26
C ARG A 833 10.82 15.28 -10.83
N PHE A 834 11.06 16.46 -11.41
CA PHE A 834 12.36 16.82 -11.96
C PHE A 834 13.45 16.95 -10.90
N VAL A 835 13.16 17.59 -9.76
CA VAL A 835 14.10 17.62 -8.64
C VAL A 835 14.37 16.20 -8.15
N ARG A 836 13.33 15.40 -7.98
CA ARG A 836 13.42 14.02 -7.48
C ARG A 836 14.24 13.10 -8.40
N SER A 837 14.23 13.32 -9.70
CA SER A 837 15.05 12.55 -10.65
C SER A 837 16.55 12.79 -10.53
N ARG A 838 16.98 13.79 -9.77
CA ARG A 838 18.39 14.20 -9.62
C ARG A 838 18.99 13.92 -8.26
N THR A 839 18.18 13.54 -7.30
CA THR A 839 18.62 13.35 -5.93
C THR A 839 17.87 12.21 -5.27
N THR A 840 18.54 11.54 -4.34
CA THR A 840 17.88 10.59 -3.43
C THR A 840 17.20 11.30 -2.25
N ALA A 841 17.40 12.62 -2.11
CA ALA A 841 16.75 13.43 -1.09
C ALA A 841 15.23 13.49 -1.31
N PRO A 842 14.39 13.47 -0.27
CA PRO A 842 12.96 13.71 -0.41
C PRO A 842 12.66 15.11 -0.92
N VAL A 843 11.58 15.22 -1.69
CA VAL A 843 11.10 16.51 -2.19
C VAL A 843 9.66 16.72 -1.75
N THR A 844 9.45 17.72 -0.89
CA THR A 844 8.11 18.10 -0.42
C THR A 844 7.61 19.32 -1.19
N VAL A 845 6.27 19.37 -1.38
CA VAL A 845 5.58 20.56 -1.91
C VAL A 845 4.64 21.03 -0.81
N SER A 846 4.75 22.29 -0.40
CA SER A 846 3.91 22.83 0.66
C SER A 846 3.28 24.17 0.23
N TRP A 847 1.99 24.33 0.49
CA TRP A 847 1.25 25.55 0.16
C TRP A 847 1.30 26.56 1.30
N GLY A 848 1.72 27.74 1.01
CA GLY A 848 1.72 28.87 1.95
C GLY A 848 0.44 29.72 1.83
N PRO A 849 -0.11 30.22 2.94
CA PRO A 849 0.44 30.19 4.30
C PRO A 849 0.09 28.92 5.12
N ARG A 850 -0.66 27.96 4.58
CA ARG A 850 -1.12 26.74 5.27
C ARG A 850 0.01 26.06 6.05
N TYR A 851 1.17 25.82 5.41
CA TYR A 851 2.30 25.11 6.03
C TYR A 851 2.95 25.87 7.19
N LEU A 852 2.77 27.19 7.30
CA LEU A 852 3.26 27.96 8.46
C LEU A 852 2.65 27.46 9.77
N HIS A 853 1.48 26.82 9.68
CA HIS A 853 0.73 26.22 10.79
C HIS A 853 0.81 24.68 10.80
N SER A 854 1.80 24.10 10.11
CA SER A 854 2.08 22.66 10.09
C SER A 854 3.58 22.37 10.03
N THR A 855 4.15 22.15 8.84
CA THR A 855 5.58 21.82 8.64
C THR A 855 6.53 22.97 8.95
N GLY A 856 6.04 24.19 9.03
CA GLY A 856 6.84 25.37 9.33
C GLY A 856 7.65 25.29 10.63
N GLN A 857 7.17 24.54 11.64
CA GLN A 857 7.90 24.25 12.86
C GLN A 857 9.17 23.42 12.56
N LEU A 858 9.04 22.33 11.81
CA LEU A 858 10.15 21.46 11.43
C LEU A 858 11.17 22.20 10.56
N TYR A 859 10.71 23.01 9.61
CA TYR A 859 11.58 23.72 8.68
C TYR A 859 12.52 24.70 9.39
N LYS A 860 12.12 25.25 10.51
CA LYS A 860 12.90 26.18 11.32
C LYS A 860 13.58 25.51 12.53
N GLY A 861 12.86 24.70 13.29
CA GLY A 861 13.34 24.07 14.53
C GLY A 861 14.02 22.73 14.36
N GLY A 862 13.76 22.02 13.25
CA GLY A 862 14.31 20.71 12.97
C GLY A 862 15.78 20.70 12.54
N PRO A 863 16.31 19.57 12.03
CA PRO A 863 17.68 19.48 11.51
C PRO A 863 17.97 20.50 10.41
N ARG A 864 19.22 20.99 10.32
CA ARG A 864 19.63 21.95 9.27
C ARG A 864 19.87 21.29 7.91
N SER A 865 18.99 20.37 7.53
CA SER A 865 19.09 19.58 6.30
C SER A 865 18.16 20.05 5.17
N GLY A 866 17.37 21.12 5.36
CA GLY A 866 16.47 21.65 4.36
C GLY A 866 17.13 22.54 3.31
N VAL A 867 16.72 22.38 2.04
CA VAL A 867 17.00 23.28 0.91
C VAL A 867 15.67 23.81 0.41
N PHE A 868 15.44 25.11 0.53
CA PHE A 868 14.13 25.74 0.37
C PHE A 868 14.06 26.61 -0.87
N LEU A 869 13.07 26.33 -1.73
CA LEU A 869 12.70 27.16 -2.86
C LEU A 869 11.32 27.78 -2.59
N PHE A 870 11.28 29.07 -2.30
CA PHE A 870 10.06 29.83 -2.13
C PHE A 870 9.59 30.41 -3.46
N LEU A 871 8.34 30.23 -3.78
CA LEU A 871 7.68 30.70 -5.00
C LEU A 871 6.51 31.60 -4.62
N GLY A 872 6.55 32.88 -4.98
CA GLY A 872 5.47 33.82 -4.74
C GLY A 872 5.12 34.61 -5.98
N ASP A 873 3.90 35.06 -6.08
CA ASP A 873 3.41 35.87 -7.22
C ASP A 873 3.17 37.33 -6.85
N SER A 874 2.86 38.09 -7.88
CA SER A 874 2.40 39.48 -7.75
C SER A 874 0.89 39.51 -7.61
N GLU A 875 0.39 40.42 -6.79
CA GLU A 875 -1.05 40.63 -6.59
C GLU A 875 -1.74 41.12 -7.87
N LYS A 876 -2.57 40.27 -8.50
CA LYS A 876 -3.46 40.67 -9.60
C LYS A 876 -4.80 41.18 -9.08
N THR A 877 -5.38 40.45 -8.15
CA THR A 877 -6.68 40.70 -7.57
C THR A 877 -6.53 41.56 -6.32
N LYS A 878 -6.84 42.83 -6.40
CA LYS A 878 -6.89 43.69 -5.21
C LYS A 878 -8.14 43.35 -4.39
N LEU A 879 -7.97 42.55 -3.35
CA LEU A 879 -9.00 42.13 -2.43
C LEU A 879 -8.78 42.73 -1.05
N PRO A 880 -9.47 43.82 -0.69
CA PRO A 880 -9.29 44.44 0.63
C PRO A 880 -9.70 43.51 1.75
N VAL A 881 -8.99 43.58 2.88
CA VAL A 881 -9.43 43.00 4.15
C VAL A 881 -10.21 44.10 4.89
N PRO A 882 -11.53 43.99 5.05
CA PRO A 882 -12.30 44.97 5.81
C PRO A 882 -11.68 45.16 7.19
N THR A 883 -11.71 46.35 7.75
CA THR A 883 -11.11 46.73 9.04
C THR A 883 -9.57 46.75 9.10
N LYS A 884 -8.87 46.40 8.01
CA LYS A 884 -7.40 46.40 7.94
C LYS A 884 -6.87 47.35 6.88
N PRO A 885 -5.65 47.91 7.10
CA PRO A 885 -5.05 48.83 6.14
C PRO A 885 -4.38 48.11 4.95
N PHE A 886 -4.67 46.83 4.71
CA PHE A 886 -4.04 46.00 3.70
C PHE A 886 -5.03 45.11 2.95
N THR A 887 -4.59 44.59 1.81
CA THR A 887 -5.31 43.59 1.03
C THR A 887 -4.84 42.16 1.39
N PHE A 888 -5.61 41.13 0.97
CA PHE A 888 -5.17 39.72 1.06
C PHE A 888 -3.85 39.50 0.29
N GLY A 889 -3.68 40.14 -0.86
CA GLY A 889 -2.41 40.09 -1.61
C GLY A 889 -1.25 40.74 -0.88
N THR A 890 -1.47 41.83 -0.14
CA THR A 890 -0.46 42.42 0.74
C THR A 890 -0.10 41.45 1.88
N LEU A 891 -1.12 40.79 2.46
CA LEU A 891 -0.93 39.83 3.55
C LEU A 891 -0.07 38.62 3.12
N ILE A 892 -0.44 37.94 2.03
CA ILE A 892 0.32 36.77 1.58
C ILE A 892 1.77 37.11 1.20
N ARG A 893 1.99 38.30 0.62
CA ARG A 893 3.35 38.78 0.32
C ARG A 893 4.15 39.12 1.59
N ALA A 894 3.51 39.61 2.63
CA ALA A 894 4.17 39.78 3.93
C ALA A 894 4.53 38.41 4.54
N GLN A 895 3.65 37.42 4.40
CA GLN A 895 3.87 36.06 4.91
C GLN A 895 5.04 35.36 4.22
N ILE A 896 5.12 35.37 2.88
CA ILE A 896 6.28 34.75 2.18
C ILE A 896 7.60 35.47 2.54
N ARG A 897 7.59 36.81 2.61
CA ARG A 897 8.79 37.58 2.95
C ARG A 897 9.21 37.33 4.40
N GLY A 898 8.26 37.34 5.31
CA GLY A 898 8.52 37.09 6.73
C GLY A 898 9.03 35.69 7.00
N ASP A 899 8.45 34.70 6.33
CA ASP A 899 8.86 33.31 6.50
C ASP A 899 10.21 32.99 5.84
N ALA A 900 10.47 33.48 4.63
CA ALA A 900 11.76 33.32 3.98
C ALA A 900 12.89 33.95 4.83
N ALA A 901 12.65 35.15 5.41
CA ALA A 901 13.59 35.79 6.30
C ALA A 901 13.81 35.04 7.64
N ALA A 902 12.73 34.46 8.20
CA ALA A 902 12.84 33.63 9.42
C ALA A 902 13.59 32.31 9.14
N THR A 903 13.32 31.69 7.99
CA THR A 903 13.98 30.44 7.54
C THR A 903 15.49 30.69 7.28
N LEU A 904 15.81 31.83 6.65
CA LEU A 904 17.21 32.26 6.47
C LEU A 904 17.91 32.50 7.81
N ALA A 905 17.25 33.20 8.74
CA ALA A 905 17.76 33.45 10.08
C ALA A 905 17.99 32.19 10.90
N ALA A 906 17.22 31.12 10.64
CA ALA A 906 17.42 29.78 11.20
C ALA A 906 18.62 29.04 10.56
N GLY A 907 19.37 29.67 9.67
CA GLY A 907 20.59 29.15 9.02
C GLY A 907 20.25 28.10 7.94
N ARG A 908 19.13 28.25 7.25
CA ARG A 908 18.70 27.35 6.16
C ARG A 908 19.18 27.87 4.80
N ARG A 909 19.26 26.96 3.82
CA ARG A 909 19.58 27.26 2.43
C ARG A 909 18.32 27.73 1.71
N VAL A 910 18.25 29.00 1.37
CA VAL A 910 17.02 29.64 0.86
C VAL A 910 17.27 30.27 -0.52
N LEU A 911 16.34 29.99 -1.43
CA LEU A 911 16.13 30.75 -2.66
C LEU A 911 14.65 31.15 -2.73
N ARG A 912 14.33 32.42 -2.87
CA ARG A 912 12.99 32.93 -3.12
C ARG A 912 12.95 33.58 -4.51
N LEU A 913 11.95 33.17 -5.29
CA LEU A 913 11.67 33.71 -6.61
C LEU A 913 10.31 34.42 -6.62
N ASP A 914 10.29 35.65 -7.11
CA ASP A 914 9.07 36.41 -7.40
C ASP A 914 8.66 36.12 -8.85
N LEU A 915 7.55 35.37 -9.01
CA LEU A 915 7.11 34.84 -10.29
C LEU A 915 6.32 35.85 -11.16
N GLY A 916 6.05 37.04 -10.62
CA GLY A 916 5.34 38.10 -11.33
C GLY A 916 3.84 37.81 -11.52
N GLU A 917 3.26 38.38 -12.57
CA GLU A 917 1.80 38.34 -12.82
C GLU A 917 1.29 37.06 -13.46
N ARG A 918 2.16 36.19 -13.96
CA ARG A 918 1.81 34.91 -14.61
C ARG A 918 2.49 33.74 -13.88
N PRO A 919 2.05 33.45 -12.66
CA PRO A 919 2.74 32.47 -11.83
C PRO A 919 2.78 31.07 -12.45
N ALA A 920 1.72 30.61 -13.11
CA ALA A 920 1.68 29.30 -13.74
C ALA A 920 2.74 29.14 -14.85
N ASP A 921 2.93 30.19 -15.69
CA ASP A 921 3.96 30.18 -16.72
C ASP A 921 5.37 30.17 -16.09
N ALA A 922 5.55 30.96 -15.02
CA ALA A 922 6.83 31.02 -14.32
C ALA A 922 7.13 29.70 -13.57
N VAL A 923 6.17 29.05 -12.94
CA VAL A 923 6.35 27.72 -12.32
C VAL A 923 6.67 26.66 -13.38
N ARG A 924 6.02 26.70 -14.56
CA ARG A 924 6.40 25.86 -15.70
C ARG A 924 7.81 26.16 -16.19
N ALA A 925 8.23 27.42 -16.23
CA ALA A 925 9.61 27.77 -16.57
C ALA A 925 10.59 27.23 -15.54
N VAL A 926 10.29 27.28 -14.25
CA VAL A 926 11.07 26.62 -13.18
C VAL A 926 11.15 25.11 -13.41
N ALA A 927 10.02 24.46 -13.67
CA ALA A 927 9.97 23.02 -13.95
C ALA A 927 10.79 22.64 -15.19
N ASN A 928 10.66 23.41 -16.30
CA ASN A 928 11.42 23.19 -17.53
C ASN A 928 12.93 23.42 -17.32
N ALA A 929 13.32 24.49 -16.63
CA ALA A 929 14.72 24.74 -16.29
C ALA A 929 15.33 23.63 -15.44
N LEU A 930 14.52 22.92 -14.67
CA LEU A 930 14.89 21.70 -13.95
C LEU A 930 14.97 20.49 -14.88
N ALA A 931 14.14 20.40 -15.92
CA ALA A 931 14.13 19.30 -16.90
C ALA A 931 15.33 19.34 -17.87
N ASP A 932 15.67 20.52 -18.42
CA ASP A 932 16.70 20.67 -19.47
C ASP A 932 18.11 20.20 -19.05
N ASN A 933 18.37 20.04 -17.76
CA ASN A 933 19.62 19.47 -17.26
C ASN A 933 19.74 17.94 -17.42
N THR A 934 18.64 17.23 -17.74
CA THR A 934 18.69 15.78 -17.96
C THR A 934 19.33 15.42 -19.29
N ALA A 935 19.24 16.29 -20.29
CA ALA A 935 19.84 16.08 -21.62
C ALA A 935 21.37 16.32 -21.66
N ALA A 936 21.92 17.11 -20.70
CA ALA A 936 23.34 17.41 -20.65
C ALA A 936 24.17 16.43 -19.82
N ALA A 937 23.54 15.68 -18.89
CA ALA A 937 24.22 14.66 -18.09
C ALA A 937 24.21 13.25 -18.74
N ALA A 938 23.47 13.08 -19.84
CA ALA A 938 23.42 11.84 -20.64
C ALA A 938 24.32 11.89 -21.90
N LYS A 939 25.08 12.96 -22.09
CA LYS A 939 26.18 13.11 -23.05
C LYS A 939 27.50 13.19 -22.31
#